data_470f73cfe7c0d84c0c6c2eda0ed08399
#
_entry.id   470f73cfe7c0d84c0c6c2eda0ed08399
#
_cell.length_a   1.000
_cell.length_b   1.000
_cell.length_c   1.000
_cell.angle_alpha   90.00
_cell.angle_beta   90.00
_cell.angle_gamma   90.00
#
_symmetry.space_group_name_H-M   'P 1'
#
loop_
_entity.id
_entity.type
_entity.pdbx_description
1 polymer ?
#
loop_
_entity_poly.entity_id
_entity_poly.type
_entity_poly.pdbx_seq_one_letter_code
_entity_poly.pdbx_strand_id
1 'polypeptide(L)'
;MADIVEEYTRKADAAELEIINLMIEVENLKNKVHNSSSGDGDVLKALKSKNDRLKYRLEILKRAVDSEENCSSKRKQVDVSDCPLEKDSRNMQSIQEILTEVFGVAVSQSYPDVNDVPVLVLPSTKFGDYQFNSAMLISQALAAKGVKVPPRLVASSVVEKLPQVPLIEKAEVAGAGFVNVRISRQYGRSILEDVLLRGVQPPRVHQRLRVVVDFSSPNIAKEMHVGHLRSTIIGESISRLLEFLGHDVVRINHVGDWGTQFGMLIAHLQDKFPDYLHVSPPIADLQALYKESKQRFDEDEKFKKRAYSCVVKLQNHESDYIKAWQLICDVSRKEFQKVYDRLGIRLVERGESFYQERMEALVPRLKAGGFLEEDDGRWVMWGEDGGRGVPLTVVKSDGGFTYDTSDMACLEQRVSEEHADWIIYVTDAGQANHFTTLFQCARRCGILRDGVRVDHVGFGVVLGEDKKKFKTRSGETVRLVALLDEGVRRSKEKLLEKERDKVLSEDELRSAMESVAYGCIKYADLSHNRNHDYVFSFNKMLQDKGNTAVYLLYAYTRICSIARMAGLSGTQLRSALSEGRSQLSLEHEKEWKLGRCLLRFPEVLSRVVKDLGLHQLCDYLYEIATTFTEFYDSCYCIEKDSSGEIQKVNTGRILLCEVTALVMAKVFDILGLKPVPKM
;
A
#
# COMPACT_ATOMS: atom_id res chain seq x y z
N MET A 1 -25.40 -4.95 19.84
CA MET A 1 -24.68 -3.90 19.09
C MET A 1 -24.71 -2.57 19.84
N ALA A 2 -25.86 -2.07 20.28
CA ALA A 2 -25.89 -0.84 21.07
C ALA A 2 -24.96 -0.88 22.28
N ASP A 3 -24.95 -1.98 23.08
CA ASP A 3 -24.07 -2.11 24.24
C ASP A 3 -22.59 -2.25 23.89
N ILE A 4 -22.25 -2.86 22.75
CA ILE A 4 -20.85 -2.97 22.29
C ILE A 4 -20.39 -1.63 21.73
N VAL A 5 -21.21 -0.98 20.95
CA VAL A 5 -20.97 0.40 20.48
C VAL A 5 -20.87 1.32 21.71
N GLU A 6 -21.77 1.18 22.67
CA GLU A 6 -21.74 1.94 23.93
C GLU A 6 -20.51 1.61 24.80
N GLU A 7 -20.04 0.36 24.81
CA GLU A 7 -18.79 -0.01 25.49
C GLU A 7 -17.57 0.54 24.76
N TYR A 8 -17.53 0.46 23.43
CA TYR A 8 -16.44 1.05 22.64
C TYR A 8 -16.52 2.57 22.64
N THR A 9 -17.73 3.16 22.61
CA THR A 9 -17.92 4.59 22.79
C THR A 9 -17.46 5.02 24.18
N ARG A 10 -17.84 4.32 25.25
CA ARG A 10 -17.30 4.58 26.60
C ARG A 10 -15.78 4.44 26.69
N LYS A 11 -15.20 3.45 26.00
CA LYS A 11 -13.72 3.29 25.93
C LYS A 11 -13.08 4.40 25.10
N ALA A 12 -13.72 4.85 24.05
CA ALA A 12 -13.29 5.99 23.25
C ALA A 12 -13.41 7.29 24.06
N ASP A 13 -14.53 7.53 24.72
CA ASP A 13 -14.75 8.68 25.59
C ASP A 13 -13.78 8.70 26.78
N ALA A 14 -13.50 7.53 27.37
CA ALA A 14 -12.49 7.40 28.42
C ALA A 14 -11.07 7.71 27.89
N ALA A 15 -10.75 7.28 26.69
CA ALA A 15 -9.48 7.58 26.05
C ALA A 15 -9.38 9.06 25.66
N GLU A 16 -10.46 9.68 25.20
CA GLU A 16 -10.54 11.14 24.97
C GLU A 16 -10.32 11.92 26.24
N LEU A 17 -10.99 11.53 27.34
CA LEU A 17 -10.81 12.16 28.64
C LEU A 17 -9.37 12.01 29.14
N GLU A 18 -8.74 10.86 28.96
CA GLU A 18 -7.34 10.64 29.30
C GLU A 18 -6.40 11.51 28.45
N ILE A 19 -6.69 11.68 27.16
CA ILE A 19 -5.95 12.57 26.26
C ILE A 19 -6.07 14.03 26.74
N ILE A 20 -7.28 14.48 27.09
CA ILE A 20 -7.52 15.83 27.59
C ILE A 20 -6.75 16.05 28.91
N ASN A 21 -6.78 15.09 29.82
CA ASN A 21 -6.05 15.17 31.09
C ASN A 21 -4.53 15.22 30.87
N LEU A 22 -4.00 14.42 29.95
CA LEU A 22 -2.59 14.44 29.56
C LEU A 22 -2.18 15.75 28.89
N MET A 23 -3.06 16.36 28.07
CA MET A 23 -2.83 17.67 27.47
C MET A 23 -2.77 18.76 28.55
N ILE A 24 -3.65 18.74 29.54
CA ILE A 24 -3.63 19.66 30.69
C ILE A 24 -2.35 19.46 31.50
N GLU A 25 -1.94 18.22 31.74
CA GLU A 25 -0.71 17.92 32.47
C GLU A 25 0.54 18.37 31.71
N VAL A 26 0.57 18.20 30.38
CA VAL A 26 1.63 18.71 29.49
C VAL A 26 1.71 20.23 29.53
N GLU A 27 0.56 20.92 29.54
CA GLU A 27 0.52 22.38 29.60
C GLU A 27 0.98 22.89 30.99
N ASN A 28 0.58 22.20 32.06
CA ASN A 28 1.05 22.49 33.42
C ASN A 28 2.57 22.24 33.59
N LEU A 29 3.10 21.19 32.92
CA LEU A 29 4.53 20.90 32.90
C LEU A 29 5.31 21.93 32.08
N LYS A 30 4.78 22.39 30.93
CA LYS A 30 5.37 23.49 30.16
C LYS A 30 5.47 24.78 30.99
N ASN A 31 4.42 25.10 31.73
CA ASN A 31 4.39 26.28 32.60
C ASN A 31 5.35 26.13 33.79
N LYS A 32 5.59 24.91 34.28
CA LYS A 32 6.62 24.63 35.29
C LYS A 32 8.03 24.71 34.72
N VAL A 33 8.26 24.24 33.49
CA VAL A 33 9.56 24.27 32.80
C VAL A 33 10.01 25.72 32.49
N HIS A 34 9.06 26.62 32.28
CA HIS A 34 9.39 28.07 32.16
C HIS A 34 9.95 28.68 33.47
N ASN A 35 9.74 28.00 34.59
CA ASN A 35 10.12 28.47 35.95
C ASN A 35 11.21 27.62 36.63
N SER A 36 11.76 26.56 36.00
CA SER A 36 12.81 25.73 36.59
C SER A 36 13.78 25.17 35.54
N SER A 37 15.05 25.26 35.83
CA SER A 37 16.14 24.73 34.99
C SER A 37 16.36 23.23 35.26
N SER A 38 16.51 22.45 34.19
CA SER A 38 17.09 21.11 34.09
C SER A 38 16.40 19.96 34.84
N GLY A 39 15.64 19.15 34.12
CA GLY A 39 15.12 17.83 34.55
C GLY A 39 13.85 17.37 33.84
N ASP A 40 12.99 18.30 33.44
CA ASP A 40 11.63 18.00 33.00
C ASP A 40 11.49 17.60 31.49
N GLY A 41 12.57 17.68 30.72
CA GLY A 41 12.55 17.40 29.27
C GLY A 41 12.20 15.96 28.92
N ASP A 42 12.65 15.00 29.73
CA ASP A 42 12.40 13.57 29.49
C ASP A 42 10.96 13.17 29.87
N VAL A 43 10.41 13.76 30.89
CA VAL A 43 9.01 13.55 31.32
C VAL A 43 8.04 14.12 30.27
N LEU A 44 8.33 15.32 29.75
CA LEU A 44 7.54 15.95 28.69
C LEU A 44 7.57 15.12 27.40
N LYS A 45 8.74 14.56 27.06
CA LYS A 45 8.91 13.69 25.89
C LYS A 45 8.18 12.37 26.04
N ALA A 46 8.21 11.78 27.22
CA ALA A 46 7.45 10.56 27.54
C ALA A 46 5.92 10.78 27.48
N LEU A 47 5.42 11.90 28.00
CA LEU A 47 4.01 12.28 27.96
C LEU A 47 3.52 12.59 26.54
N LYS A 48 4.33 13.28 25.72
CA LYS A 48 4.03 13.48 24.29
C LYS A 48 3.93 12.16 23.55
N SER A 49 4.88 11.25 23.75
CA SER A 49 4.86 9.91 23.14
C SER A 49 3.63 9.10 23.56
N LYS A 50 3.23 9.19 24.83
CA LYS A 50 2.01 8.52 25.34
C LYS A 50 0.75 9.13 24.73
N ASN A 51 0.67 10.45 24.61
CA ASN A 51 -0.43 11.17 23.96
C ASN A 51 -0.57 10.78 22.48
N ASP A 52 0.54 10.73 21.75
CA ASP A 52 0.53 10.36 20.33
C ASP A 52 0.08 8.89 20.15
N ARG A 53 0.48 7.99 21.05
CA ARG A 53 -0.01 6.61 21.06
C ARG A 53 -1.50 6.50 21.34
N LEU A 54 -2.04 7.28 22.28
CA LEU A 54 -3.46 7.28 22.62
C LEU A 54 -4.31 7.88 21.50
N LYS A 55 -3.87 8.98 20.88
CA LYS A 55 -4.51 9.55 19.69
C LYS A 55 -4.58 8.55 18.54
N TYR A 56 -3.48 7.86 18.24
CA TYR A 56 -3.44 6.83 17.22
C TYR A 56 -4.41 5.68 17.51
N ARG A 57 -4.47 5.23 18.78
CA ARG A 57 -5.38 4.16 19.21
C ARG A 57 -6.85 4.58 19.12
N LEU A 58 -7.16 5.82 19.47
CA LEU A 58 -8.49 6.40 19.34
C LEU A 58 -8.94 6.46 17.87
N GLU A 59 -8.05 6.86 16.98
CA GLU A 59 -8.35 6.93 15.54
C GLU A 59 -8.60 5.56 14.93
N ILE A 60 -7.85 4.52 15.36
CA ILE A 60 -8.12 3.13 14.96
C ILE A 60 -9.49 2.68 15.44
N LEU A 61 -9.86 2.99 16.69
CA LEU A 61 -11.15 2.61 17.26
C LEU A 61 -12.31 3.34 16.59
N LYS A 62 -12.19 4.63 16.29
CA LYS A 62 -13.20 5.39 15.53
C LYS A 62 -13.40 4.80 14.13
N ARG A 63 -12.33 4.51 13.39
CA ARG A 63 -12.42 3.86 12.07
C ARG A 63 -13.05 2.46 12.13
N ALA A 64 -12.81 1.71 13.21
CA ALA A 64 -13.44 0.40 13.42
C ALA A 64 -14.96 0.54 13.63
N VAL A 65 -15.40 1.53 14.42
CA VAL A 65 -16.82 1.83 14.64
C VAL A 65 -17.49 2.28 13.34
N ASP A 66 -16.91 3.23 12.61
CA ASP A 66 -17.42 3.74 11.33
C ASP A 66 -17.55 2.61 10.27
N SER A 67 -16.60 1.65 10.27
CA SER A 67 -16.64 0.50 9.36
C SER A 67 -17.75 -0.50 9.71
N GLU A 68 -18.10 -0.64 10.98
CA GLU A 68 -19.20 -1.49 11.45
C GLU A 68 -20.57 -0.86 11.21
N GLU A 69 -20.73 0.44 11.37
CA GLU A 69 -21.97 1.16 11.06
C GLU A 69 -22.31 1.09 9.57
N ASN A 70 -21.33 1.17 8.68
CA ASN A 70 -21.52 1.03 7.25
C ASN A 70 -21.82 -0.42 6.80
N CYS A 71 -21.40 -1.42 7.58
CA CYS A 71 -21.74 -2.83 7.31
C CYS A 71 -23.16 -3.21 7.75
N SER A 72 -23.71 -2.59 8.79
CA SER A 72 -25.02 -2.96 9.35
C SER A 72 -26.21 -2.56 8.48
N SER A 73 -26.06 -1.52 7.64
CA SER A 73 -27.14 -1.00 6.79
C SER A 73 -27.43 -1.81 5.50
N LYS A 74 -26.64 -2.87 5.20
CA LYS A 74 -26.75 -3.65 3.94
C LYS A 74 -27.03 -5.16 4.08
N ARG A 75 -27.39 -5.64 5.28
CA ARG A 75 -27.72 -7.08 5.41
C ARG A 75 -29.15 -7.37 4.95
N LYS A 76 -29.30 -7.81 3.67
CA LYS A 76 -30.50 -8.51 3.20
C LYS A 76 -30.52 -9.92 3.80
N GLN A 77 -31.73 -10.40 4.17
CA GLN A 77 -31.96 -11.80 4.52
C GLN A 77 -31.43 -12.70 3.40
N VAL A 78 -30.47 -13.57 3.73
CA VAL A 78 -29.91 -14.56 2.80
C VAL A 78 -30.78 -15.80 2.86
N ASP A 79 -31.37 -16.15 1.73
CA ASP A 79 -32.13 -17.39 1.56
C ASP A 79 -31.17 -18.60 1.58
N VAL A 80 -31.51 -19.65 2.29
CA VAL A 80 -30.66 -20.84 2.55
C VAL A 80 -30.31 -21.62 1.26
N SER A 81 -30.97 -21.32 0.14
CA SER A 81 -30.69 -21.89 -1.19
C SER A 81 -29.44 -21.31 -1.88
N ASP A 82 -28.86 -20.26 -1.35
CA ASP A 82 -27.69 -19.54 -1.91
C ASP A 82 -26.41 -19.80 -1.09
N CYS A 83 -26.02 -21.06 -0.95
CA CYS A 83 -24.70 -21.38 -0.40
C CYS A 83 -23.61 -20.87 -1.37
N PRO A 84 -22.65 -20.04 -0.90
CA PRO A 84 -21.69 -19.33 -1.79
C PRO A 84 -20.76 -20.24 -2.58
N LEU A 85 -20.73 -21.53 -2.24
CA LEU A 85 -19.79 -22.51 -2.80
C LEU A 85 -20.06 -22.94 -4.26
N GLU A 86 -21.24 -22.60 -4.84
CA GLU A 86 -21.60 -23.13 -6.18
C GLU A 86 -21.56 -22.10 -7.32
N LYS A 87 -21.46 -20.78 -7.08
CA LYS A 87 -21.80 -19.80 -8.13
C LYS A 87 -20.66 -19.20 -8.94
N ASP A 88 -19.39 -19.30 -8.56
CA ASP A 88 -18.31 -18.83 -9.44
C ASP A 88 -16.96 -19.48 -9.11
N SER A 89 -16.66 -20.60 -9.77
CA SER A 89 -15.42 -21.37 -9.62
C SER A 89 -14.18 -20.67 -10.23
N ARG A 90 -14.30 -19.41 -10.68
CA ARG A 90 -13.24 -18.72 -11.39
C ARG A 90 -12.30 -17.92 -10.51
N ASN A 91 -12.69 -17.57 -9.29
CA ASN A 91 -11.91 -16.72 -8.38
C ASN A 91 -11.39 -17.52 -7.18
N MET A 92 -10.17 -17.18 -6.75
CA MET A 92 -9.60 -17.75 -5.53
C MET A 92 -10.23 -17.08 -4.30
N GLN A 93 -11.13 -17.79 -3.62
CA GLN A 93 -11.89 -17.22 -2.50
C GLN A 93 -11.11 -17.28 -1.18
N SER A 94 -11.36 -16.32 -0.29
CA SER A 94 -10.84 -16.32 1.07
C SER A 94 -11.53 -17.40 1.90
N ILE A 95 -10.76 -18.37 2.37
CA ILE A 95 -11.27 -19.43 3.27
C ILE A 95 -11.84 -18.82 4.55
N GLN A 96 -11.21 -17.78 5.08
CA GLN A 96 -11.69 -17.06 6.25
C GLN A 96 -13.08 -16.44 6.01
N GLU A 97 -13.28 -15.80 4.85
CA GLU A 97 -14.57 -15.20 4.48
C GLU A 97 -15.66 -16.28 4.31
N ILE A 98 -15.36 -17.37 3.58
CA ILE A 98 -16.29 -18.50 3.43
C ILE A 98 -16.68 -19.07 4.80
N LEU A 99 -15.72 -19.33 5.67
CA LEU A 99 -15.99 -19.82 7.02
C LEU A 99 -16.82 -18.84 7.83
N THR A 100 -16.54 -17.52 7.71
CA THR A 100 -17.34 -16.50 8.40
C THR A 100 -18.79 -16.50 7.94
N GLU A 101 -19.05 -16.67 6.63
CA GLU A 101 -20.41 -16.80 6.09
C GLU A 101 -21.09 -18.08 6.56
N VAL A 102 -20.39 -19.22 6.49
CA VAL A 102 -20.92 -20.54 6.92
C VAL A 102 -21.28 -20.53 8.41
N PHE A 103 -20.40 -19.99 9.26
CA PHE A 103 -20.68 -19.82 10.68
C PHE A 103 -21.78 -18.77 10.92
N GLY A 104 -21.89 -17.74 10.09
CA GLY A 104 -22.96 -16.75 10.13
C GLY A 104 -24.34 -17.38 9.95
N VAL A 105 -24.47 -18.28 8.97
CA VAL A 105 -25.70 -19.06 8.75
C VAL A 105 -26.01 -19.91 9.97
N ALA A 106 -25.04 -20.63 10.53
CA ALA A 106 -25.24 -21.49 11.71
C ALA A 106 -25.64 -20.67 12.95
N VAL A 107 -25.04 -19.48 13.15
CA VAL A 107 -25.40 -18.55 14.24
C VAL A 107 -26.84 -18.04 14.08
N SER A 108 -27.23 -17.60 12.88
CA SER A 108 -28.58 -17.12 12.61
C SER A 108 -29.65 -18.18 12.79
N GLN A 109 -29.35 -19.44 12.43
CA GLN A 109 -30.24 -20.57 12.64
C GLN A 109 -30.35 -20.99 14.12
N SER A 110 -29.26 -20.85 14.89
CA SER A 110 -29.25 -21.21 16.30
C SER A 110 -29.83 -20.11 17.20
N TYR A 111 -29.62 -18.87 16.82
CA TYR A 111 -29.95 -17.66 17.61
C TYR A 111 -30.51 -16.55 16.73
N PRO A 112 -31.71 -16.70 16.15
CA PRO A 112 -32.30 -15.74 15.21
C PRO A 112 -32.49 -14.34 15.78
N ASP A 113 -32.59 -14.22 17.10
CA ASP A 113 -32.75 -12.94 17.79
C ASP A 113 -31.42 -12.21 18.04
N VAL A 114 -30.28 -12.81 17.69
CA VAL A 114 -28.92 -12.27 17.95
C VAL A 114 -28.25 -11.96 16.61
N ASN A 115 -28.83 -11.03 15.86
CA ASN A 115 -28.34 -10.68 14.50
C ASN A 115 -27.17 -9.68 14.49
N ASP A 116 -26.87 -9.05 15.62
CA ASP A 116 -25.94 -7.94 15.71
C ASP A 116 -24.54 -8.31 16.23
N VAL A 117 -24.30 -9.60 16.50
CA VAL A 117 -23.01 -10.07 16.98
C VAL A 117 -22.10 -10.42 15.81
N PRO A 118 -20.86 -9.86 15.76
CA PRO A 118 -19.92 -10.17 14.70
C PRO A 118 -19.50 -11.64 14.76
N VAL A 119 -19.50 -12.29 13.59
CA VAL A 119 -19.00 -13.65 13.43
C VAL A 119 -17.49 -13.60 13.21
N LEU A 120 -16.73 -13.99 14.22
CA LEU A 120 -15.27 -13.94 14.21
C LEU A 120 -14.69 -15.32 13.97
N VAL A 121 -14.13 -15.53 12.77
CA VAL A 121 -13.34 -16.70 12.42
C VAL A 121 -11.92 -16.26 12.13
N LEU A 122 -10.95 -16.78 12.87
CA LEU A 122 -9.55 -16.37 12.75
C LEU A 122 -8.65 -17.57 12.43
N PRO A 123 -7.58 -17.39 11.64
CA PRO A 123 -6.56 -18.41 11.45
C PRO A 123 -5.96 -18.85 12.80
N SER A 124 -5.72 -20.14 12.96
CA SER A 124 -5.12 -20.74 14.14
C SER A 124 -3.97 -21.67 13.76
N THR A 125 -2.87 -21.61 14.50
CA THR A 125 -1.70 -22.48 14.29
C THR A 125 -1.59 -23.60 15.31
N LYS A 126 -2.31 -23.47 16.46
CA LYS A 126 -2.20 -24.40 17.59
C LYS A 126 -3.41 -25.34 17.73
N PHE A 127 -4.60 -24.89 17.34
CA PHE A 127 -5.86 -25.56 17.63
C PHE A 127 -6.71 -25.79 16.38
N GLY A 128 -6.12 -26.29 15.32
CA GLY A 128 -6.74 -26.45 14.01
C GLY A 128 -6.19 -25.46 13.01
N ASP A 129 -6.90 -25.25 11.90
CA ASP A 129 -6.50 -24.33 10.85
C ASP A 129 -7.14 -22.96 11.05
N TYR A 130 -8.40 -22.96 11.54
CA TYR A 130 -9.17 -21.75 11.93
C TYR A 130 -9.87 -21.97 13.25
N GLN A 131 -10.31 -20.88 13.86
CA GLN A 131 -11.05 -20.90 15.13
C GLN A 131 -12.18 -19.88 15.09
N PHE A 132 -13.42 -20.35 15.41
CA PHE A 132 -14.56 -19.47 15.63
C PHE A 132 -14.56 -19.00 17.10
N ASN A 133 -14.65 -17.67 17.30
CA ASN A 133 -14.44 -17.02 18.59
C ASN A 133 -15.67 -16.24 19.11
N SER A 134 -16.82 -16.23 18.40
CA SER A 134 -17.97 -15.40 18.75
C SER A 134 -18.90 -15.96 19.83
N ALA A 135 -18.72 -17.22 20.25
CA ALA A 135 -19.66 -17.84 21.20
C ALA A 135 -19.78 -17.07 22.53
N MET A 136 -18.72 -16.43 22.98
CA MET A 136 -18.73 -15.63 24.20
C MET A 136 -19.54 -14.34 24.03
N LEU A 137 -19.38 -13.67 22.88
CA LEU A 137 -20.13 -12.46 22.52
C LEU A 137 -21.63 -12.77 22.37
N ILE A 138 -21.96 -13.89 21.72
CA ILE A 138 -23.34 -14.37 21.57
C ILE A 138 -23.96 -14.65 22.94
N SER A 139 -23.22 -15.34 23.84
CA SER A 139 -23.68 -15.61 25.21
C SER A 139 -23.96 -14.30 25.98
N GLN A 140 -23.12 -13.27 25.84
CA GLN A 140 -23.33 -11.96 26.47
C GLN A 140 -24.57 -11.25 25.88
N ALA A 141 -24.75 -11.28 24.57
CA ALA A 141 -25.92 -10.69 23.90
C ALA A 141 -27.24 -11.38 24.32
N LEU A 142 -27.23 -12.69 24.47
CA LEU A 142 -28.36 -13.45 25.02
C LEU A 142 -28.64 -13.10 26.50
N ALA A 143 -27.60 -12.95 27.30
CA ALA A 143 -27.75 -12.55 28.72
C ALA A 143 -28.35 -11.15 28.88
N ALA A 144 -28.00 -10.21 27.99
CA ALA A 144 -28.62 -8.87 27.95
C ALA A 144 -30.13 -8.93 27.63
N LYS A 145 -30.56 -9.97 26.90
CA LYS A 145 -31.98 -10.25 26.59
C LYS A 145 -32.66 -11.13 27.66
N GLY A 146 -31.99 -11.40 28.79
CA GLY A 146 -32.52 -12.19 29.89
C GLY A 146 -32.34 -13.70 29.76
N VAL A 147 -31.68 -14.18 28.69
CA VAL A 147 -31.46 -15.61 28.41
C VAL A 147 -30.01 -15.98 28.76
N LYS A 148 -29.79 -16.69 29.85
CA LYS A 148 -28.45 -17.11 30.27
C LYS A 148 -28.07 -18.45 29.63
N VAL A 149 -27.21 -18.42 28.62
CA VAL A 149 -26.65 -19.61 27.96
C VAL A 149 -25.14 -19.57 28.09
N PRO A 150 -24.50 -20.63 28.65
CA PRO A 150 -23.04 -20.70 28.72
C PRO A 150 -22.40 -20.67 27.33
N PRO A 151 -21.26 -19.98 27.11
CA PRO A 151 -20.62 -19.87 25.79
C PRO A 151 -20.29 -21.25 25.14
N ARG A 152 -19.98 -22.27 25.96
CA ARG A 152 -19.74 -23.61 25.45
C ARG A 152 -21.01 -24.26 24.86
N LEU A 153 -22.18 -24.02 25.44
CA LEU A 153 -23.44 -24.48 24.86
C LEU A 153 -23.79 -23.71 23.60
N VAL A 154 -23.52 -22.41 23.58
CA VAL A 154 -23.65 -21.60 22.34
C VAL A 154 -22.81 -22.21 21.23
N ALA A 155 -21.53 -22.49 21.49
CA ALA A 155 -20.63 -23.10 20.51
C ALA A 155 -21.14 -24.48 20.03
N SER A 156 -21.67 -25.32 20.96
CA SER A 156 -22.24 -26.64 20.61
C SER A 156 -23.45 -26.50 19.69
N SER A 157 -24.39 -25.61 20.01
CA SER A 157 -25.58 -25.37 19.17
C SER A 157 -25.21 -24.83 17.77
N VAL A 158 -24.20 -23.96 17.69
CA VAL A 158 -23.69 -23.45 16.40
C VAL A 158 -23.06 -24.58 15.59
N VAL A 159 -22.29 -25.49 16.20
CA VAL A 159 -21.68 -26.64 15.52
C VAL A 159 -22.74 -27.62 15.04
N GLU A 160 -23.82 -27.88 15.79
CA GLU A 160 -24.93 -28.73 15.39
C GLU A 160 -25.69 -28.20 14.18
N LYS A 161 -25.77 -26.88 14.00
CA LYS A 161 -26.40 -26.19 12.88
C LYS A 161 -25.45 -25.84 11.76
N LEU A 162 -24.17 -26.23 11.87
CA LEU A 162 -23.19 -25.93 10.86
C LEU A 162 -23.50 -26.65 9.54
N PRO A 163 -23.65 -25.92 8.42
CA PRO A 163 -23.89 -26.58 7.11
C PRO A 163 -22.75 -27.54 6.76
N GLN A 164 -23.07 -28.68 6.21
CA GLN A 164 -22.05 -29.58 5.67
C GLN A 164 -21.49 -29.00 4.37
N VAL A 165 -20.24 -28.57 4.42
CA VAL A 165 -19.53 -27.98 3.27
C VAL A 165 -18.23 -28.75 3.02
N PRO A 166 -17.83 -28.96 1.75
CA PRO A 166 -16.59 -29.71 1.42
C PRO A 166 -15.31 -29.10 2.02
N LEU A 167 -15.35 -27.81 2.36
CA LEU A 167 -14.25 -27.08 2.97
C LEU A 167 -13.91 -27.56 4.39
N ILE A 168 -14.91 -27.93 5.19
CA ILE A 168 -14.74 -28.29 6.60
C ILE A 168 -14.60 -29.81 6.74
N GLU A 169 -13.41 -30.26 7.15
CA GLU A 169 -13.18 -31.65 7.54
C GLU A 169 -13.75 -31.94 8.94
N LYS A 170 -13.50 -31.02 9.88
CA LYS A 170 -13.90 -31.17 11.29
C LYS A 170 -14.09 -29.82 11.98
N ALA A 171 -15.13 -29.72 12.79
CA ALA A 171 -15.36 -28.61 13.70
C ALA A 171 -15.59 -29.13 15.13
N GLU A 172 -14.76 -28.71 16.11
CA GLU A 172 -14.76 -29.23 17.47
C GLU A 172 -14.83 -28.09 18.50
N VAL A 173 -15.77 -28.22 19.44
CA VAL A 173 -15.89 -27.26 20.55
C VAL A 173 -14.77 -27.50 21.55
N ALA A 174 -14.02 -26.44 21.87
CA ALA A 174 -12.90 -26.47 22.78
C ALA A 174 -13.01 -25.38 23.87
N GLY A 175 -12.46 -25.67 25.03
CA GLY A 175 -12.35 -24.71 26.13
C GLY A 175 -13.69 -24.06 26.55
N ALA A 176 -13.68 -22.74 26.68
CA ALA A 176 -14.82 -21.95 27.15
C ALA A 176 -15.87 -21.60 26.07
N GLY A 177 -15.77 -22.18 24.88
CA GLY A 177 -16.71 -21.90 23.77
C GLY A 177 -16.04 -21.55 22.45
N PHE A 178 -14.77 -21.89 22.27
CA PHE A 178 -14.10 -21.81 20.99
C PHE A 178 -14.52 -22.99 20.10
N VAL A 179 -14.58 -22.79 18.78
CA VAL A 179 -14.73 -23.91 17.84
C VAL A 179 -13.48 -23.99 16.97
N ASN A 180 -12.75 -25.08 17.09
CA ASN A 180 -11.57 -25.35 16.26
C ASN A 180 -12.03 -26.01 14.96
N VAL A 181 -11.60 -25.44 13.83
CA VAL A 181 -11.96 -25.90 12.49
C VAL A 181 -10.71 -26.45 11.80
N ARG A 182 -10.85 -27.67 11.24
CA ARG A 182 -9.89 -28.26 10.33
C ARG A 182 -10.43 -28.20 8.92
N ILE A 183 -9.58 -27.79 7.99
CA ILE A 183 -9.91 -27.70 6.57
C ILE A 183 -9.63 -29.05 5.91
N SER A 184 -10.50 -29.45 5.00
CA SER A 184 -10.32 -30.64 4.16
C SER A 184 -9.08 -30.48 3.26
N ARG A 185 -8.15 -31.45 3.39
CA ARG A 185 -6.96 -31.53 2.51
C ARG A 185 -7.38 -31.72 1.05
N GLN A 186 -8.45 -32.43 0.80
CA GLN A 186 -8.98 -32.63 -0.55
C GLN A 186 -9.48 -31.31 -1.15
N TYR A 187 -10.22 -30.51 -0.38
CA TYR A 187 -10.67 -29.19 -0.80
C TYR A 187 -9.48 -28.25 -1.05
N GLY A 188 -8.50 -28.20 -0.12
CA GLY A 188 -7.29 -27.42 -0.31
C GLY A 188 -6.49 -27.82 -1.54
N ARG A 189 -6.41 -29.13 -1.82
CA ARG A 189 -5.77 -29.68 -3.03
C ARG A 189 -6.47 -29.17 -4.29
N SER A 190 -7.79 -29.27 -4.37
CA SER A 190 -8.54 -28.85 -5.56
C SER A 190 -8.32 -27.36 -5.89
N ILE A 191 -8.24 -26.48 -4.87
CA ILE A 191 -7.94 -25.05 -5.09
C ILE A 191 -6.52 -24.85 -5.61
N LEU A 192 -5.52 -25.54 -5.03
CA LEU A 192 -4.13 -25.41 -5.47
C LEU A 192 -3.90 -26.00 -6.87
N GLU A 193 -4.58 -27.08 -7.21
CA GLU A 193 -4.57 -27.66 -8.57
C GLU A 193 -5.23 -26.71 -9.58
N ASP A 194 -6.26 -26.01 -9.17
CA ASP A 194 -6.90 -24.97 -9.98
C ASP A 194 -5.97 -23.78 -10.26
N VAL A 195 -5.16 -23.37 -9.28
CA VAL A 195 -4.09 -22.38 -9.48
C VAL A 195 -3.07 -22.85 -10.52
N LEU A 196 -2.74 -24.15 -10.56
CA LEU A 196 -1.84 -24.70 -11.59
C LEU A 196 -2.45 -24.62 -12.99
N LEU A 197 -3.73 -24.91 -13.12
CA LEU A 197 -4.43 -24.98 -14.41
C LEU A 197 -4.76 -23.60 -14.97
N ARG A 198 -5.20 -22.67 -14.12
CA ARG A 198 -5.72 -21.35 -14.51
C ARG A 198 -4.81 -20.17 -14.13
N GLY A 199 -3.74 -20.43 -13.40
CA GLY A 199 -2.93 -19.38 -12.79
C GLY A 199 -3.56 -18.83 -11.50
N VAL A 200 -2.82 -17.96 -10.82
CA VAL A 200 -3.29 -17.30 -9.59
C VAL A 200 -4.38 -16.29 -9.95
N GLN A 201 -5.59 -16.54 -9.48
CA GLN A 201 -6.77 -15.71 -9.71
C GLN A 201 -6.98 -14.73 -8.54
N PRO A 202 -7.53 -13.53 -8.78
CA PRO A 202 -7.89 -12.62 -7.71
C PRO A 202 -9.06 -13.15 -6.88
N PRO A 203 -9.17 -12.75 -5.61
CA PRO A 203 -10.41 -12.96 -4.86
C PRO A 203 -11.57 -12.18 -5.49
N ARG A 204 -12.79 -12.62 -5.21
CA ARG A 204 -13.98 -11.95 -5.71
C ARG A 204 -14.12 -10.58 -5.06
N VAL A 205 -14.28 -9.55 -5.85
CA VAL A 205 -14.66 -8.21 -5.38
C VAL A 205 -16.15 -8.00 -5.59
N HIS A 206 -16.82 -7.37 -4.63
CA HIS A 206 -18.26 -7.10 -4.71
C HIS A 206 -18.61 -6.12 -5.83
N GLN A 207 -17.74 -5.16 -6.07
CA GLN A 207 -17.90 -4.11 -7.09
C GLN A 207 -16.55 -3.74 -7.69
N ARG A 208 -16.51 -3.61 -9.00
CA ARG A 208 -15.37 -3.03 -9.71
C ARG A 208 -15.42 -1.51 -9.52
N LEU A 209 -14.36 -0.93 -8.98
CA LEU A 209 -14.23 0.50 -8.71
C LEU A 209 -13.32 1.16 -9.74
N ARG A 210 -13.60 2.42 -10.03
CA ARG A 210 -12.68 3.34 -10.70
C ARG A 210 -11.80 3.97 -9.62
N VAL A 211 -10.50 3.67 -9.62
CA VAL A 211 -9.54 4.11 -8.59
C VAL A 211 -8.52 5.06 -9.18
N VAL A 212 -8.35 6.21 -8.57
CA VAL A 212 -7.28 7.15 -8.90
C VAL A 212 -6.20 7.07 -7.82
N VAL A 213 -4.97 6.79 -8.22
CA VAL A 213 -3.80 6.75 -7.32
C VAL A 213 -2.83 7.86 -7.73
N ASP A 214 -2.67 8.85 -6.87
CA ASP A 214 -1.76 9.98 -7.05
C ASP A 214 -0.44 9.71 -6.33
N PHE A 215 0.65 9.64 -7.07
CA PHE A 215 1.95 9.34 -6.49
C PHE A 215 3.13 9.84 -7.35
N SER A 216 4.32 9.84 -6.78
CA SER A 216 5.59 10.35 -7.31
C SER A 216 5.70 11.86 -7.26
N SER A 217 4.97 12.58 -8.10
CA SER A 217 4.72 14.03 -8.09
C SER A 217 5.98 14.90 -7.90
N PRO A 218 7.04 14.73 -8.74
CA PRO A 218 8.25 15.52 -8.64
C PRO A 218 8.03 16.94 -9.17
N ASN A 219 8.83 17.88 -8.68
CA ASN A 219 8.84 19.25 -9.21
C ASN A 219 9.76 19.35 -10.43
N ILE A 220 9.32 20.06 -11.46
CA ILE A 220 10.14 20.42 -12.63
C ILE A 220 11.40 21.18 -12.17
N ALA A 221 12.49 20.97 -12.88
CA ALA A 221 13.82 21.53 -12.62
C ALA A 221 14.46 21.08 -11.30
N LYS A 222 13.88 20.10 -10.62
CA LYS A 222 14.50 19.45 -9.46
C LYS A 222 14.72 17.97 -9.73
N GLU A 223 15.81 17.44 -9.23
CA GLU A 223 16.08 16.02 -9.35
C GLU A 223 15.22 15.19 -8.41
N MET A 224 14.85 14.01 -8.87
CA MET A 224 14.19 13.04 -8.00
C MET A 224 15.15 12.53 -6.92
N HIS A 225 14.67 12.46 -5.71
CA HIS A 225 15.40 12.01 -4.54
C HIS A 225 14.69 10.84 -3.84
N VAL A 226 15.28 10.32 -2.78
CA VAL A 226 14.78 9.16 -2.04
C VAL A 226 13.34 9.32 -1.49
N GLY A 227 12.88 10.55 -1.24
CA GLY A 227 11.47 10.79 -0.85
C GLY A 227 10.50 10.48 -2.00
N HIS A 228 10.85 10.87 -3.24
CA HIS A 228 10.07 10.50 -4.43
C HIS A 228 10.07 8.98 -4.65
N LEU A 229 11.18 8.30 -4.31
CA LEU A 229 11.25 6.84 -4.39
C LEU A 229 10.16 6.17 -3.55
N ARG A 230 9.97 6.58 -2.28
CA ARG A 230 8.94 6.02 -1.40
C ARG A 230 7.55 6.17 -2.01
N SER A 231 7.17 7.39 -2.36
CA SER A 231 5.88 7.67 -3.01
C SER A 231 5.69 6.79 -4.24
N THR A 232 6.70 6.73 -5.12
CA THR A 232 6.63 6.00 -6.38
C THR A 232 6.46 4.49 -6.19
N ILE A 233 7.24 3.88 -5.28
CA ILE A 233 7.19 2.42 -5.04
C ILE A 233 5.88 2.03 -4.37
N ILE A 234 5.46 2.78 -3.35
CA ILE A 234 4.22 2.49 -2.62
C ILE A 234 3.01 2.66 -3.54
N GLY A 235 2.94 3.78 -4.28
CA GLY A 235 1.84 4.06 -5.20
C GLY A 235 1.71 3.02 -6.33
N GLU A 236 2.83 2.62 -6.93
CA GLU A 236 2.83 1.58 -7.96
C GLU A 236 2.38 0.22 -7.41
N SER A 237 2.87 -0.19 -6.23
CA SER A 237 2.48 -1.47 -5.65
C SER A 237 0.99 -1.50 -5.25
N ILE A 238 0.45 -0.39 -4.73
CA ILE A 238 -1.00 -0.25 -4.48
C ILE A 238 -1.78 -0.35 -5.80
N SER A 239 -1.32 0.34 -6.84
CA SER A 239 -1.96 0.31 -8.16
C SER A 239 -2.00 -1.10 -8.74
N ARG A 240 -0.87 -1.84 -8.70
CA ARG A 240 -0.79 -3.23 -9.15
C ARG A 240 -1.69 -4.17 -8.34
N LEU A 241 -1.75 -3.98 -7.02
CA LEU A 241 -2.66 -4.73 -6.17
C LEU A 241 -4.12 -4.55 -6.60
N LEU A 242 -4.54 -3.29 -6.77
CA LEU A 242 -5.92 -2.97 -7.12
C LEU A 242 -6.28 -3.40 -8.54
N GLU A 243 -5.36 -3.32 -9.50
CA GLU A 243 -5.54 -3.90 -10.84
C GLU A 243 -5.67 -5.43 -10.80
N PHE A 244 -4.84 -6.10 -10.01
CA PHE A 244 -4.95 -7.55 -9.84
C PHE A 244 -6.31 -7.95 -9.25
N LEU A 245 -6.88 -7.14 -8.36
CA LEU A 245 -8.23 -7.33 -7.82
C LEU A 245 -9.35 -7.01 -8.81
N GLY A 246 -9.03 -6.51 -10.00
CA GLY A 246 -9.98 -6.22 -11.07
C GLY A 246 -10.56 -4.82 -11.06
N HIS A 247 -10.03 -3.90 -10.24
CA HIS A 247 -10.40 -2.48 -10.29
C HIS A 247 -9.81 -1.80 -11.53
N ASP A 248 -10.43 -0.69 -11.94
CA ASP A 248 -9.93 0.16 -13.02
C ASP A 248 -9.08 1.28 -12.41
N VAL A 249 -7.75 1.22 -12.60
CA VAL A 249 -6.80 2.07 -11.89
C VAL A 249 -6.17 3.10 -12.82
N VAL A 250 -6.26 4.37 -12.43
CA VAL A 250 -5.57 5.49 -13.06
C VAL A 250 -4.42 5.93 -12.15
N ARG A 251 -3.20 5.85 -12.66
CA ARG A 251 -1.99 6.33 -11.98
C ARG A 251 -1.72 7.78 -12.37
N ILE A 252 -1.82 8.71 -11.44
CA ILE A 252 -1.60 10.13 -11.70
C ILE A 252 -0.24 10.57 -11.14
N ASN A 253 0.47 11.35 -11.95
CA ASN A 253 1.68 12.07 -11.60
C ASN A 253 1.36 13.56 -11.52
N HIS A 254 1.14 14.10 -10.32
CA HIS A 254 0.86 15.50 -10.09
C HIS A 254 2.16 16.31 -10.07
N VAL A 255 2.72 16.56 -11.25
CA VAL A 255 4.02 17.22 -11.41
C VAL A 255 3.92 18.69 -11.05
N GLY A 256 4.89 19.21 -10.27
CA GLY A 256 5.00 20.65 -9.98
C GLY A 256 5.57 21.40 -11.17
N ASP A 257 4.75 21.64 -12.18
CA ASP A 257 5.13 22.27 -13.45
C ASP A 257 4.63 23.71 -13.57
N TRP A 258 4.13 24.30 -12.51
CA TRP A 258 3.59 25.67 -12.50
C TRP A 258 4.10 26.49 -11.30
N GLY A 259 4.01 27.82 -11.39
CA GLY A 259 4.34 28.70 -10.26
C GLY A 259 5.52 29.65 -10.51
N THR A 260 5.82 30.45 -9.48
CA THR A 260 6.80 31.57 -9.55
C THR A 260 8.22 31.14 -9.90
N GLN A 261 8.60 29.89 -9.64
CA GLN A 261 9.91 29.34 -10.00
C GLN A 261 10.15 29.35 -11.51
N PHE A 262 9.11 29.26 -12.35
CA PHE A 262 9.26 29.29 -13.80
C PHE A 262 9.63 30.66 -14.33
N GLY A 263 9.23 31.74 -13.64
CA GLY A 263 9.64 33.06 -14.02
C GLY A 263 11.15 33.26 -13.98
N MET A 264 11.82 32.81 -12.91
CA MET A 264 13.28 32.90 -12.83
C MET A 264 13.98 31.98 -13.82
N LEU A 265 13.44 30.77 -14.06
CA LEU A 265 13.98 29.82 -15.02
C LEU A 265 13.86 30.34 -16.47
N ILE A 266 12.71 30.90 -16.83
CA ILE A 266 12.48 31.49 -18.16
C ILE A 266 13.39 32.71 -18.36
N ALA A 267 13.47 33.63 -17.38
CA ALA A 267 14.34 34.80 -17.45
C ALA A 267 15.81 34.41 -17.63
N HIS A 268 16.25 33.37 -16.93
CA HIS A 268 17.62 32.85 -17.04
C HIS A 268 17.87 32.14 -18.38
N LEU A 269 16.88 31.32 -18.83
CA LEU A 269 16.93 30.67 -20.13
C LEU A 269 17.09 31.68 -21.28
N GLN A 270 16.32 32.78 -21.24
CA GLN A 270 16.38 33.85 -22.23
C GLN A 270 17.76 34.53 -22.29
N ASP A 271 18.41 34.69 -21.14
CA ASP A 271 19.77 35.28 -21.08
C ASP A 271 20.85 34.32 -21.58
N LYS A 272 20.76 33.06 -21.18
CA LYS A 272 21.76 32.04 -21.48
C LYS A 272 21.65 31.50 -22.91
N PHE A 273 20.44 31.47 -23.45
CA PHE A 273 20.11 30.95 -24.76
C PHE A 273 19.14 31.89 -25.52
N PRO A 274 19.59 33.06 -25.98
CA PRO A 274 18.69 34.07 -26.59
C PRO A 274 17.88 33.55 -27.80
N ASP A 275 18.42 32.56 -28.50
CA ASP A 275 17.81 31.97 -29.71
C ASP A 275 16.97 30.70 -29.42
N TYR A 276 16.52 30.53 -28.18
CA TYR A 276 15.77 29.32 -27.74
C TYR A 276 14.46 29.08 -28.50
N LEU A 277 13.92 30.12 -29.15
CA LEU A 277 12.70 29.99 -29.98
C LEU A 277 12.96 29.23 -31.26
N HIS A 278 14.18 29.27 -31.79
CA HIS A 278 14.57 28.70 -33.09
C HIS A 278 15.49 27.49 -32.92
N VAL A 279 16.36 27.51 -31.94
CA VAL A 279 17.34 26.46 -31.65
C VAL A 279 17.08 25.86 -30.27
N SER A 280 16.81 24.56 -30.22
CA SER A 280 16.61 23.87 -28.94
C SER A 280 17.87 23.99 -28.08
N PRO A 281 17.78 24.61 -26.88
CA PRO A 281 18.96 24.81 -26.05
C PRO A 281 19.52 23.46 -25.59
N PRO A 282 20.86 23.30 -25.55
CA PRO A 282 21.50 22.11 -25.01
C PRO A 282 21.48 22.16 -23.47
N ILE A 283 20.29 22.01 -22.88
CA ILE A 283 20.15 21.96 -21.43
C ILE A 283 20.55 20.54 -20.97
N ALA A 284 21.83 20.35 -20.71
CA ALA A 284 22.37 19.07 -20.25
C ALA A 284 22.14 18.88 -18.73
N ASP A 285 22.14 19.96 -17.97
CA ASP A 285 21.96 19.95 -16.50
C ASP A 285 20.94 21.03 -16.09
N LEU A 286 19.70 20.61 -15.92
CA LEU A 286 18.61 21.49 -15.53
C LEU A 286 18.72 21.92 -14.05
N GLN A 287 19.36 21.11 -13.22
CA GLN A 287 19.59 21.47 -11.81
C GLN A 287 20.63 22.59 -11.69
N ALA A 288 21.69 22.56 -12.51
CA ALA A 288 22.64 23.67 -12.59
C ALA A 288 21.94 24.96 -13.03
N LEU A 289 21.10 24.87 -14.08
CA LEU A 289 20.29 25.99 -14.55
C LEU A 289 19.38 26.55 -13.43
N TYR A 290 18.75 25.66 -12.66
CA TYR A 290 17.92 26.06 -11.52
C TYR A 290 18.74 26.75 -10.42
N LYS A 291 19.88 26.19 -10.03
CA LYS A 291 20.76 26.77 -9.00
C LYS A 291 21.28 28.16 -9.42
N GLU A 292 21.74 28.29 -10.65
CA GLU A 292 22.21 29.56 -11.22
C GLU A 292 21.08 30.61 -11.28
N SER A 293 19.89 30.22 -11.73
CA SER A 293 18.73 31.13 -11.80
C SER A 293 18.27 31.56 -10.41
N LYS A 294 18.30 30.64 -9.44
CA LYS A 294 17.92 30.92 -8.04
C LYS A 294 18.91 31.87 -7.38
N GLN A 295 20.20 31.64 -7.55
CA GLN A 295 21.22 32.54 -7.05
C GLN A 295 21.03 33.97 -7.58
N ARG A 296 20.83 34.13 -8.90
CA ARG A 296 20.54 35.43 -9.50
C ARG A 296 19.27 36.07 -8.98
N PHE A 297 18.23 35.26 -8.79
CA PHE A 297 16.96 35.74 -8.23
C PHE A 297 17.10 36.28 -6.81
N ASP A 298 17.99 35.69 -6.00
CA ASP A 298 18.23 36.10 -4.63
C ASP A 298 19.17 37.33 -4.54
N GLU A 299 20.12 37.49 -5.47
CA GLU A 299 21.19 38.50 -5.44
C GLU A 299 20.89 39.75 -6.30
N ASP A 300 20.09 39.64 -7.40
CA ASP A 300 19.82 40.70 -8.36
C ASP A 300 18.36 41.16 -8.37
N GLU A 301 18.05 42.27 -7.79
CA GLU A 301 16.70 42.87 -7.75
C GLU A 301 16.13 43.18 -9.16
N LYS A 302 16.96 43.51 -10.16
CA LYS A 302 16.48 43.70 -11.53
C LYS A 302 16.07 42.39 -12.18
N PHE A 303 16.87 41.36 -11.99
CA PHE A 303 16.55 40.02 -12.45
C PHE A 303 15.27 39.49 -11.76
N LYS A 304 15.12 39.71 -10.46
CA LYS A 304 13.94 39.33 -9.68
C LYS A 304 12.65 39.96 -10.21
N LYS A 305 12.68 41.26 -10.47
CA LYS A 305 11.56 41.99 -11.08
C LYS A 305 11.21 41.43 -12.47
N ARG A 306 12.24 41.12 -13.29
CA ARG A 306 12.04 40.51 -14.60
C ARG A 306 11.44 39.08 -14.48
N ALA A 307 11.92 38.30 -13.52
CA ALA A 307 11.38 36.98 -13.24
C ALA A 307 9.88 37.02 -12.91
N TYR A 308 9.46 37.96 -12.04
CA TYR A 308 8.02 38.15 -11.78
C TYR A 308 7.25 38.56 -13.06
N SER A 309 7.81 39.43 -13.89
CA SER A 309 7.19 39.78 -15.19
C SER A 309 7.06 38.54 -16.09
N CYS A 310 8.06 37.65 -16.11
CA CYS A 310 8.00 36.40 -16.87
C CYS A 310 6.87 35.45 -16.35
N VAL A 311 6.62 35.42 -15.05
CA VAL A 311 5.49 34.65 -14.47
C VAL A 311 4.16 35.18 -15.02
N VAL A 312 3.96 36.50 -14.97
CA VAL A 312 2.72 37.13 -15.47
C VAL A 312 2.51 36.83 -16.96
N LYS A 313 3.56 36.91 -17.76
CA LYS A 313 3.49 36.64 -19.21
C LYS A 313 3.24 35.15 -19.49
N LEU A 314 3.81 34.24 -18.69
CA LEU A 314 3.50 32.83 -18.77
C LEU A 314 2.02 32.56 -18.43
N GLN A 315 1.52 33.19 -17.37
CA GLN A 315 0.11 33.07 -16.96
C GLN A 315 -0.86 33.67 -17.98
N ASN A 316 -0.43 34.69 -18.72
CA ASN A 316 -1.18 35.26 -19.85
C ASN A 316 -1.04 34.47 -21.14
N HIS A 317 -0.40 33.27 -21.09
CA HIS A 317 -0.21 32.39 -22.26
C HIS A 317 0.53 33.02 -23.42
N GLU A 318 1.46 33.98 -23.18
CA GLU A 318 2.31 34.54 -24.24
C GLU A 318 3.17 33.42 -24.88
N SER A 319 3.12 33.30 -26.22
CA SER A 319 3.67 32.16 -26.97
C SER A 319 5.14 31.83 -26.66
N ASP A 320 5.96 32.87 -26.55
CA ASP A 320 7.41 32.72 -26.32
C ASP A 320 7.69 32.17 -24.89
N TYR A 321 6.88 32.59 -23.93
CA TYR A 321 6.99 32.13 -22.53
C TYR A 321 6.45 30.71 -22.37
N ILE A 322 5.38 30.36 -23.06
CA ILE A 322 4.87 28.99 -23.12
C ILE A 322 5.91 28.07 -23.75
N LYS A 323 6.57 28.50 -24.84
CA LYS A 323 7.62 27.70 -25.48
C LYS A 323 8.83 27.49 -24.55
N ALA A 324 9.26 28.53 -23.85
CA ALA A 324 10.32 28.43 -22.86
C ALA A 324 9.96 27.46 -21.73
N TRP A 325 8.73 27.56 -21.20
CA TRP A 325 8.21 26.67 -20.19
C TRP A 325 8.16 25.21 -20.66
N GLN A 326 7.64 24.95 -21.87
CA GLN A 326 7.62 23.62 -22.47
C GLN A 326 9.02 23.00 -22.56
N LEU A 327 10.01 23.76 -23.06
CA LEU A 327 11.38 23.29 -23.17
C LEU A 327 11.97 22.87 -21.81
N ILE A 328 11.74 23.66 -20.78
CA ILE A 328 12.19 23.36 -19.39
C ILE A 328 11.49 22.09 -18.89
N CYS A 329 10.17 21.99 -19.07
CA CYS A 329 9.39 20.83 -18.65
C CYS A 329 9.81 19.55 -19.37
N ASP A 330 10.05 19.61 -20.69
CA ASP A 330 10.42 18.44 -21.48
C ASP A 330 11.78 17.85 -21.09
N VAL A 331 12.73 18.69 -20.66
CA VAL A 331 14.00 18.18 -20.13
C VAL A 331 13.78 17.41 -18.83
N SER A 332 12.98 17.95 -17.89
CA SER A 332 12.65 17.26 -16.65
C SER A 332 11.89 15.97 -16.90
N ARG A 333 10.87 15.98 -17.76
CA ARG A 333 10.09 14.80 -18.14
C ARG A 333 10.97 13.66 -18.65
N LYS A 334 11.95 13.97 -19.49
CA LYS A 334 12.92 12.99 -20.01
C LYS A 334 13.75 12.37 -18.88
N GLU A 335 14.19 13.16 -17.91
CA GLU A 335 14.96 12.66 -16.76
C GLU A 335 14.08 11.82 -15.83
N PHE A 336 12.85 12.23 -15.55
CA PHE A 336 11.90 11.45 -14.77
C PHE A 336 11.56 10.12 -15.45
N GLN A 337 11.37 10.14 -16.77
CA GLN A 337 11.06 8.94 -17.55
C GLN A 337 12.17 7.89 -17.45
N LYS A 338 13.45 8.30 -17.47
CA LYS A 338 14.58 7.35 -17.26
C LYS A 338 14.46 6.61 -15.93
N VAL A 339 14.03 7.31 -14.88
CA VAL A 339 13.82 6.68 -13.55
C VAL A 339 12.60 5.75 -13.58
N TYR A 340 11.51 6.19 -14.18
CA TYR A 340 10.29 5.39 -14.28
C TYR A 340 10.50 4.13 -15.11
N ASP A 341 11.23 4.20 -16.23
CA ASP A 341 11.55 3.03 -17.05
C ASP A 341 12.36 1.99 -16.26
N ARG A 342 13.37 2.44 -15.51
CA ARG A 342 14.19 1.55 -14.67
C ARG A 342 13.39 0.87 -13.56
N LEU A 343 12.43 1.60 -12.98
CA LEU A 343 11.57 1.08 -11.93
C LEU A 343 10.33 0.34 -12.49
N GLY A 344 10.09 0.39 -13.80
CA GLY A 344 8.93 -0.22 -14.45
C GLY A 344 7.62 0.47 -14.09
N ILE A 345 7.63 1.81 -13.97
CA ILE A 345 6.50 2.64 -13.55
C ILE A 345 5.85 3.27 -14.79
N ARG A 346 4.53 3.35 -14.79
CA ARG A 346 3.76 4.05 -15.83
C ARG A 346 2.81 5.02 -15.17
N LEU A 347 2.86 6.29 -15.58
CA LEU A 347 2.08 7.38 -15.00
C LEU A 347 1.40 8.19 -16.09
N VAL A 348 0.22 8.73 -15.78
CA VAL A 348 -0.45 9.76 -16.56
C VAL A 348 -0.15 11.10 -15.88
N GLU A 349 0.49 12.01 -16.62
CA GLU A 349 0.81 13.32 -16.08
C GLU A 349 -0.45 14.20 -15.99
N ARG A 350 -0.65 14.80 -14.82
CA ARG A 350 -1.62 15.84 -14.52
C ARG A 350 -0.91 16.88 -13.64
N GLY A 351 -0.08 17.73 -14.27
CA GLY A 351 0.69 18.74 -13.55
C GLY A 351 -0.18 19.85 -12.96
N GLU A 352 0.41 20.69 -12.12
CA GLU A 352 -0.26 21.88 -11.54
C GLU A 352 -0.85 22.78 -12.63
N SER A 353 -0.16 22.91 -13.79
CA SER A 353 -0.64 23.67 -14.96
C SER A 353 -1.97 23.17 -15.51
N PHE A 354 -2.24 21.87 -15.42
CA PHE A 354 -3.50 21.27 -15.87
C PHE A 354 -4.70 21.77 -15.05
N TYR A 355 -4.49 22.21 -13.83
CA TYR A 355 -5.55 22.64 -12.92
C TYR A 355 -5.76 24.16 -12.89
N GLN A 356 -4.97 24.98 -13.59
CA GLN A 356 -5.04 26.43 -13.52
C GLN A 356 -6.43 26.97 -13.89
N GLU A 357 -6.96 26.62 -15.07
CA GLU A 357 -8.30 27.05 -15.48
C GLU A 357 -9.41 26.50 -14.56
N ARG A 358 -9.21 25.31 -13.99
CA ARG A 358 -10.14 24.71 -13.05
C ARG A 358 -10.17 25.45 -11.72
N MET A 359 -9.04 25.93 -11.23
CA MET A 359 -8.97 26.81 -10.04
C MET A 359 -9.70 28.12 -10.27
N GLU A 360 -9.51 28.73 -11.45
CA GLU A 360 -10.18 29.97 -11.83
C GLU A 360 -11.71 29.83 -11.91
N ALA A 361 -12.18 28.67 -12.35
CA ALA A 361 -13.61 28.35 -12.38
C ALA A 361 -14.17 27.95 -11.00
N LEU A 362 -13.37 27.28 -10.15
CA LEU A 362 -13.77 26.78 -8.84
C LEU A 362 -13.99 27.90 -7.82
N VAL A 363 -13.04 28.84 -7.71
CA VAL A 363 -13.04 29.88 -6.67
C VAL A 363 -14.30 30.75 -6.68
N PRO A 364 -14.78 31.28 -7.84
CA PRO A 364 -16.04 32.03 -7.88
C PRO A 364 -17.25 31.22 -7.42
N ARG A 365 -17.30 29.92 -7.74
CA ARG A 365 -18.39 29.03 -7.31
C ARG A 365 -18.40 28.80 -5.80
N LEU A 366 -17.22 28.57 -5.21
CA LEU A 366 -17.08 28.41 -3.76
C LEU A 366 -17.49 29.71 -3.03
N LYS A 367 -17.13 30.86 -3.59
CA LYS A 367 -17.52 32.17 -3.05
C LYS A 367 -19.01 32.41 -3.15
N ALA A 368 -19.62 32.16 -4.31
CA ALA A 368 -21.05 32.30 -4.52
C ALA A 368 -21.88 31.33 -3.67
N GLY A 369 -21.33 30.14 -3.39
CA GLY A 369 -21.94 29.16 -2.50
C GLY A 369 -21.82 29.48 -1.01
N GLY A 370 -21.13 30.56 -0.62
CA GLY A 370 -20.91 30.93 0.78
C GLY A 370 -19.98 30.03 1.55
N PHE A 371 -19.09 29.28 0.85
CA PHE A 371 -18.14 28.39 1.47
C PHE A 371 -16.81 29.08 1.87
N LEU A 372 -16.54 30.27 1.31
CA LEU A 372 -15.35 31.05 1.58
C LEU A 372 -15.64 32.22 2.53
N GLU A 373 -14.76 32.43 3.49
CA GLU A 373 -14.76 33.53 4.44
C GLU A 373 -13.50 34.39 4.26
N GLU A 374 -13.63 35.68 4.45
CA GLU A 374 -12.48 36.60 4.41
C GLU A 374 -11.83 36.61 5.78
N ASP A 375 -10.53 36.31 5.83
CA ASP A 375 -9.69 36.28 7.02
C ASP A 375 -8.39 37.01 6.72
N ASP A 376 -8.20 38.20 7.28
CA ASP A 376 -7.00 39.02 7.13
C ASP A 376 -6.60 39.25 5.65
N GLY A 377 -7.60 39.59 4.81
CA GLY A 377 -7.42 39.81 3.37
C GLY A 377 -7.23 38.55 2.53
N ARG A 378 -7.29 37.38 3.12
CA ARG A 378 -7.28 36.06 2.45
C ARG A 378 -8.66 35.48 2.38
N TRP A 379 -8.92 34.62 1.40
CA TRP A 379 -10.14 33.80 1.35
C TRP A 379 -9.82 32.41 1.85
N VAL A 380 -10.47 32.04 2.94
CA VAL A 380 -10.24 30.74 3.62
C VAL A 380 -11.50 29.90 3.61
N MET A 381 -11.30 28.57 3.72
CA MET A 381 -12.39 27.60 3.82
C MET A 381 -12.19 26.71 5.04
N TRP A 382 -13.18 26.67 5.92
CA TRP A 382 -13.18 25.85 7.13
C TRP A 382 -13.75 24.45 6.83
N GLY A 383 -13.22 23.42 7.54
CA GLY A 383 -13.78 22.07 7.52
C GLY A 383 -15.17 21.96 8.21
N GLU A 384 -15.62 20.75 8.44
CA GLU A 384 -16.94 20.46 9.05
C GLU A 384 -17.07 21.00 10.49
N ASP A 385 -15.98 21.10 11.23
CA ASP A 385 -15.96 21.48 12.67
C ASP A 385 -16.23 22.97 12.95
N GLY A 386 -16.72 23.73 11.97
CA GLY A 386 -17.21 25.09 12.17
C GLY A 386 -16.20 26.10 12.73
N GLY A 387 -14.92 25.98 12.33
CA GLY A 387 -13.88 26.98 12.69
C GLY A 387 -12.92 26.52 13.79
N ARG A 388 -12.94 25.26 14.19
CA ARG A 388 -11.92 24.68 15.09
C ARG A 388 -10.86 23.95 14.24
N GLY A 389 -9.72 24.58 14.01
CA GLY A 389 -8.61 23.96 13.27
C GLY A 389 -7.90 24.94 12.36
N VAL A 390 -7.09 24.44 11.44
CA VAL A 390 -6.42 25.23 10.41
C VAL A 390 -7.27 25.19 9.14
N PRO A 391 -7.74 26.35 8.64
CA PRO A 391 -8.53 26.39 7.41
C PRO A 391 -7.65 26.18 6.18
N LEU A 392 -8.25 25.81 5.05
CA LEU A 392 -7.60 25.94 3.75
C LEU A 392 -7.53 27.40 3.33
N THR A 393 -6.36 27.83 2.88
CA THR A 393 -6.20 29.15 2.27
C THR A 393 -6.43 29.05 0.77
N VAL A 394 -7.63 29.41 0.31
CA VAL A 394 -8.01 29.28 -1.11
C VAL A 394 -7.43 30.41 -1.96
N VAL A 395 -7.46 31.66 -1.47
CA VAL A 395 -6.87 32.80 -2.18
C VAL A 395 -6.06 33.61 -1.18
N LYS A 396 -4.85 33.97 -1.56
CA LYS A 396 -3.96 34.84 -0.79
C LYS A 396 -4.45 36.28 -0.81
N SER A 397 -3.87 37.12 0.06
CA SER A 397 -4.14 38.55 0.09
C SER A 397 -3.74 39.31 -1.19
N ASP A 398 -2.78 38.76 -1.96
CA ASP A 398 -2.35 39.28 -3.26
C ASP A 398 -3.22 38.79 -4.44
N GLY A 399 -4.27 37.99 -4.16
CA GLY A 399 -5.16 37.41 -5.16
C GLY A 399 -4.64 36.09 -5.77
N GLY A 400 -3.46 35.62 -5.41
CA GLY A 400 -2.88 34.38 -5.92
C GLY A 400 -3.52 33.14 -5.31
N PHE A 401 -3.61 32.06 -6.08
CA PHE A 401 -4.04 30.76 -5.61
C PHE A 401 -2.93 30.06 -4.80
N THR A 402 -3.34 29.08 -4.00
CA THR A 402 -2.43 28.28 -3.18
C THR A 402 -2.45 26.82 -3.63
N TYR A 403 -1.61 25.99 -3.02
CA TYR A 403 -1.68 24.54 -3.18
C TYR A 403 -3.02 23.96 -2.66
N ASP A 404 -3.66 24.60 -1.66
CA ASP A 404 -4.98 24.19 -1.18
C ASP A 404 -6.04 24.30 -2.29
N THR A 405 -5.95 25.36 -3.11
CA THR A 405 -6.85 25.57 -4.24
C THR A 405 -6.62 24.55 -5.35
N SER A 406 -5.35 24.28 -5.64
CA SER A 406 -4.96 23.27 -6.63
C SER A 406 -5.47 21.90 -6.22
N ASP A 407 -5.26 21.49 -4.96
CA ASP A 407 -5.69 20.19 -4.47
C ASP A 407 -7.22 20.05 -4.43
N MET A 408 -7.95 21.13 -4.13
CA MET A 408 -9.41 21.14 -4.22
C MET A 408 -9.89 20.98 -5.67
N ALA A 409 -9.26 21.67 -6.63
CA ALA A 409 -9.56 21.53 -8.06
C ALA A 409 -9.19 20.13 -8.57
N CYS A 410 -8.07 19.55 -8.09
CA CYS A 410 -7.69 18.17 -8.37
C CYS A 410 -8.76 17.18 -7.90
N LEU A 411 -9.21 17.33 -6.67
CA LEU A 411 -10.23 16.46 -6.08
C LEU A 411 -11.55 16.54 -6.85
N GLU A 412 -11.98 17.76 -7.22
CA GLU A 412 -13.17 17.95 -8.03
C GLU A 412 -13.04 17.27 -9.40
N GLN A 413 -11.91 17.43 -10.10
CA GLN A 413 -11.67 16.82 -11.40
C GLN A 413 -11.71 15.29 -11.30
N ARG A 414 -11.10 14.72 -10.27
CA ARG A 414 -11.07 13.27 -10.07
C ARG A 414 -12.44 12.68 -9.78
N VAL A 415 -13.29 13.41 -9.07
CA VAL A 415 -14.67 12.97 -8.80
C VAL A 415 -15.58 13.18 -10.00
N SER A 416 -15.49 14.35 -10.67
CA SER A 416 -16.44 14.74 -11.71
C SER A 416 -16.08 14.26 -13.11
N GLU A 417 -14.79 14.31 -13.48
CA GLU A 417 -14.31 13.98 -14.82
C GLU A 417 -13.74 12.57 -14.92
N GLU A 418 -12.92 12.15 -13.94
CA GLU A 418 -12.39 10.78 -13.90
C GLU A 418 -13.41 9.77 -13.34
N HIS A 419 -14.51 10.25 -12.75
CA HIS A 419 -15.57 9.43 -12.14
C HIS A 419 -15.02 8.43 -11.10
N ALA A 420 -14.07 8.89 -10.29
CA ALA A 420 -13.42 8.05 -9.29
C ALA A 420 -14.37 7.63 -8.17
N ASP A 421 -14.43 6.33 -7.90
CA ASP A 421 -15.08 5.76 -6.71
C ASP A 421 -14.14 5.77 -5.51
N TRP A 422 -12.81 5.74 -5.77
CA TRP A 422 -11.79 5.73 -4.74
C TRP A 422 -10.57 6.55 -5.19
N ILE A 423 -10.12 7.49 -4.35
CA ILE A 423 -8.97 8.34 -4.62
C ILE A 423 -7.93 8.12 -3.52
N ILE A 424 -6.70 7.84 -3.90
CA ILE A 424 -5.59 7.52 -3.00
C ILE A 424 -4.45 8.50 -3.25
N TYR A 425 -4.07 9.26 -2.23
CA TYR A 425 -2.94 10.18 -2.26
C TYR A 425 -1.75 9.57 -1.52
N VAL A 426 -0.64 9.36 -2.22
CA VAL A 426 0.57 8.74 -1.65
C VAL A 426 1.65 9.80 -1.45
N THR A 427 1.66 10.44 -0.28
CA THR A 427 2.54 11.57 0.03
C THR A 427 3.21 11.42 1.40
N ASP A 428 4.09 12.37 1.76
CA ASP A 428 4.72 12.42 3.08
C ASP A 428 3.68 12.50 4.21
N ALA A 429 3.92 11.79 5.31
CA ALA A 429 3.01 11.76 6.45
C ALA A 429 2.79 13.14 7.10
N GLY A 430 3.72 14.08 6.91
CA GLY A 430 3.56 15.47 7.37
C GLY A 430 2.38 16.20 6.74
N GLN A 431 1.87 15.72 5.58
CA GLN A 431 0.73 16.32 4.90
C GLN A 431 -0.64 15.80 5.39
N ALA A 432 -0.68 14.92 6.37
CA ALA A 432 -1.92 14.30 6.85
C ALA A 432 -2.99 15.32 7.29
N ASN A 433 -2.59 16.38 8.00
CA ASN A 433 -3.52 17.43 8.44
C ASN A 433 -4.11 18.19 7.25
N HIS A 434 -3.29 18.50 6.24
CA HIS A 434 -3.75 19.14 5.00
C HIS A 434 -4.83 18.30 4.31
N PHE A 435 -4.57 17.01 4.04
CA PHE A 435 -5.54 16.13 3.39
C PHE A 435 -6.81 15.94 4.24
N THR A 436 -6.68 15.87 5.56
CA THR A 436 -7.85 15.79 6.45
C THR A 436 -8.75 17.02 6.28
N THR A 437 -8.16 18.23 6.33
CA THR A 437 -8.90 19.47 6.13
C THR A 437 -9.48 19.58 4.71
N LEU A 438 -8.69 19.18 3.69
CA LEU A 438 -9.14 19.16 2.30
C LEU A 438 -10.40 18.30 2.11
N PHE A 439 -10.39 17.07 2.65
CA PHE A 439 -11.52 16.16 2.52
C PHE A 439 -12.76 16.65 3.26
N GLN A 440 -12.60 17.25 4.43
CA GLN A 440 -13.70 17.88 5.17
C GLN A 440 -14.30 19.05 4.37
N CYS A 441 -13.47 19.96 3.87
CA CYS A 441 -13.90 21.07 3.05
C CYS A 441 -14.63 20.60 1.77
N ALA A 442 -14.09 19.58 1.11
CA ALA A 442 -14.68 19.02 -0.11
C ALA A 442 -16.04 18.35 0.14
N ARG A 443 -16.24 17.69 1.29
CA ARG A 443 -17.57 17.18 1.69
C ARG A 443 -18.53 18.33 1.97
N ARG A 444 -18.11 19.34 2.73
CA ARG A 444 -18.94 20.51 3.06
C ARG A 444 -19.47 21.22 1.81
N CYS A 445 -18.68 21.37 0.76
CA CYS A 445 -19.11 22.01 -0.49
C CYS A 445 -19.70 21.06 -1.53
N GLY A 446 -19.86 19.77 -1.22
CA GLY A 446 -20.48 18.79 -2.09
C GLY A 446 -19.61 18.31 -3.26
N ILE A 447 -18.34 18.67 -3.31
CA ILE A 447 -17.36 18.14 -4.28
C ILE A 447 -17.16 16.64 -4.01
N LEU A 448 -16.90 16.28 -2.75
CA LEU A 448 -16.77 14.90 -2.34
C LEU A 448 -18.13 14.35 -1.94
N ARG A 449 -18.72 13.52 -2.81
CA ARG A 449 -20.07 12.94 -2.64
C ARG A 449 -20.03 11.72 -1.73
N ASP A 450 -21.16 11.39 -1.12
CA ASP A 450 -21.34 10.14 -0.40
C ASP A 450 -21.05 8.94 -1.33
N GLY A 451 -20.32 7.97 -0.80
CA GLY A 451 -19.91 6.77 -1.53
C GLY A 451 -18.54 6.87 -2.21
N VAL A 452 -17.95 8.05 -2.37
CA VAL A 452 -16.57 8.21 -2.84
C VAL A 452 -15.59 8.04 -1.68
N ARG A 453 -14.75 7.01 -1.76
CA ARG A 453 -13.69 6.77 -0.78
C ARG A 453 -12.47 7.63 -1.10
N VAL A 454 -11.88 8.26 -0.08
CA VAL A 454 -10.62 9.00 -0.17
C VAL A 454 -9.67 8.56 0.94
N ASP A 455 -8.42 8.29 0.57
CA ASP A 455 -7.39 7.89 1.53
C ASP A 455 -6.10 8.70 1.31
N HIS A 456 -5.50 9.16 2.40
CA HIS A 456 -4.13 9.65 2.43
C HIS A 456 -3.22 8.52 2.91
N VAL A 457 -2.42 7.99 2.02
CA VAL A 457 -1.40 6.98 2.28
C VAL A 457 -0.09 7.67 2.63
N GLY A 458 -0.01 8.16 3.86
CA GLY A 458 1.17 8.82 4.38
C GLY A 458 2.34 7.85 4.59
N PHE A 459 3.58 8.34 4.40
CA PHE A 459 4.79 7.57 4.67
C PHE A 459 5.83 8.40 5.43
N GLY A 460 6.63 7.72 6.26
CA GLY A 460 7.71 8.32 7.04
C GLY A 460 8.96 8.62 6.21
N VAL A 461 10.01 9.06 6.88
CA VAL A 461 11.27 9.52 6.28
C VAL A 461 12.26 8.36 6.12
N VAL A 462 13.06 8.40 5.05
CA VAL A 462 14.23 7.52 4.90
C VAL A 462 15.41 8.13 5.63
N LEU A 463 16.01 7.35 6.53
CA LEU A 463 17.15 7.74 7.33
C LEU A 463 18.44 7.10 6.80
N GLY A 464 19.56 7.77 6.98
CA GLY A 464 20.88 7.19 6.80
C GLY A 464 21.27 6.27 7.96
N GLU A 465 22.43 5.61 7.85
CA GLU A 465 22.97 4.76 8.93
C GLU A 465 23.27 5.55 10.21
N ASP A 466 23.46 6.87 10.11
CA ASP A 466 23.61 7.82 11.23
C ASP A 466 22.24 8.20 11.87
N LYS A 467 21.16 7.58 11.44
CA LYS A 467 19.78 7.86 11.86
C LYS A 467 19.31 9.31 11.62
N LYS A 468 19.98 10.04 10.75
CA LYS A 468 19.55 11.34 10.26
C LYS A 468 18.90 11.19 8.88
N LYS A 469 18.18 12.22 8.42
CA LYS A 469 17.59 12.23 7.07
C LYS A 469 18.66 11.87 6.03
N PHE A 470 18.36 10.92 5.16
CA PHE A 470 19.33 10.35 4.23
C PHE A 470 19.86 11.42 3.27
N LYS A 471 21.17 11.71 3.41
CA LYS A 471 21.88 12.76 2.66
C LYS A 471 23.24 12.24 2.18
N THR A 472 23.80 12.91 1.18
CA THR A 472 25.20 12.70 0.75
C THR A 472 26.17 13.18 1.83
N ARG A 473 27.44 12.85 1.71
CA ARG A 473 28.50 13.36 2.61
C ARG A 473 28.61 14.89 2.57
N SER A 474 28.27 15.52 1.44
CA SER A 474 28.19 16.98 1.28
C SER A 474 26.93 17.61 1.89
N GLY A 475 26.03 16.81 2.50
CA GLY A 475 24.78 17.30 3.09
C GLY A 475 23.63 17.49 2.09
N GLU A 476 23.81 17.20 0.81
CA GLU A 476 22.77 17.25 -0.21
C GLU A 476 21.88 16.02 -0.16
N THR A 477 20.67 16.14 -0.73
CA THR A 477 19.75 15.00 -0.86
C THR A 477 20.30 13.99 -1.87
N VAL A 478 20.23 12.70 -1.56
CA VAL A 478 20.72 11.64 -2.46
C VAL A 478 19.84 11.57 -3.71
N ARG A 479 20.47 11.71 -4.89
CA ARG A 479 19.81 11.59 -6.19
C ARG A 479 19.33 10.18 -6.41
N LEU A 480 18.09 10.03 -6.87
CA LEU A 480 17.51 8.70 -7.08
C LEU A 480 18.25 7.88 -8.14
N VAL A 481 18.67 8.53 -9.24
CA VAL A 481 19.46 7.86 -10.29
C VAL A 481 20.77 7.30 -9.71
N ALA A 482 21.51 8.09 -8.94
CA ALA A 482 22.76 7.65 -8.34
C ALA A 482 22.55 6.48 -7.35
N LEU A 483 21.42 6.47 -6.63
CA LEU A 483 21.05 5.36 -5.76
C LEU A 483 20.81 4.07 -6.54
N LEU A 484 20.09 4.17 -7.67
CA LEU A 484 19.82 3.03 -8.55
C LEU A 484 21.12 2.50 -9.20
N ASP A 485 22.02 3.39 -9.63
CA ASP A 485 23.32 3.01 -10.21
C ASP A 485 24.21 2.29 -9.21
N GLU A 486 24.27 2.80 -7.97
CA GLU A 486 25.01 2.15 -6.89
C GLU A 486 24.41 0.77 -6.54
N GLY A 487 23.08 0.65 -6.58
CA GLY A 487 22.41 -0.64 -6.42
C GLY A 487 22.83 -1.66 -7.47
N VAL A 488 22.85 -1.26 -8.74
CA VAL A 488 23.28 -2.14 -9.85
C VAL A 488 24.77 -2.51 -9.72
N ARG A 489 25.64 -1.55 -9.39
CA ARG A 489 27.05 -1.79 -9.18
C ARG A 489 27.30 -2.85 -8.08
N ARG A 490 26.67 -2.68 -6.91
CA ARG A 490 26.80 -3.62 -5.79
C ARG A 490 26.18 -4.98 -6.08
N SER A 491 25.06 -5.02 -6.79
CA SER A 491 24.45 -6.27 -7.23
C SER A 491 25.38 -7.05 -8.15
N LYS A 492 26.04 -6.36 -9.10
CA LYS A 492 27.06 -6.96 -9.97
C LYS A 492 28.19 -7.59 -9.16
N GLU A 493 28.78 -6.85 -8.22
CA GLU A 493 29.84 -7.34 -7.36
C GLU A 493 29.43 -8.61 -6.61
N LYS A 494 28.22 -8.63 -6.02
CA LYS A 494 27.70 -9.80 -5.30
C LYS A 494 27.49 -11.02 -6.19
N LEU A 495 27.05 -10.85 -7.43
CA LEU A 495 26.87 -11.95 -8.39
C LEU A 495 28.22 -12.49 -8.86
N LEU A 496 29.22 -11.61 -9.08
CA LEU A 496 30.59 -12.01 -9.44
C LEU A 496 31.30 -12.73 -8.28
N GLU A 497 31.15 -12.27 -7.03
CA GLU A 497 31.66 -12.98 -5.83
C GLU A 497 31.13 -14.43 -5.74
N LYS A 498 29.92 -14.68 -6.27
CA LYS A 498 29.32 -16.03 -6.33
C LYS A 498 29.57 -16.75 -7.66
N GLU A 499 30.49 -16.25 -8.46
CA GLU A 499 30.90 -16.84 -9.75
C GLU A 499 29.73 -17.06 -10.74
N ARG A 500 28.69 -16.19 -10.68
CA ARG A 500 27.51 -16.35 -11.52
C ARG A 500 27.75 -16.02 -12.99
N ASP A 501 28.75 -15.22 -13.30
CA ASP A 501 29.25 -14.95 -14.66
C ASP A 501 29.74 -16.21 -15.39
N LYS A 502 30.15 -17.27 -14.66
CA LYS A 502 30.54 -18.56 -15.26
C LYS A 502 29.35 -19.43 -15.67
N VAL A 503 28.12 -19.13 -15.19
CA VAL A 503 26.93 -19.98 -15.35
C VAL A 503 25.83 -19.29 -16.13
N LEU A 504 25.78 -17.95 -16.11
CA LEU A 504 24.77 -17.14 -16.76
C LEU A 504 25.33 -16.52 -18.06
N SER A 505 24.48 -16.40 -19.08
CA SER A 505 24.81 -15.58 -20.25
C SER A 505 24.89 -14.09 -19.84
N GLU A 506 25.47 -13.24 -20.70
CA GLU A 506 25.54 -11.80 -20.43
C GLU A 506 24.18 -11.15 -20.21
N ASP A 507 23.16 -11.55 -20.98
CA ASP A 507 21.79 -11.04 -20.83
C ASP A 507 21.11 -11.57 -19.56
N GLU A 508 21.30 -12.85 -19.22
CA GLU A 508 20.83 -13.43 -17.95
C GLU A 508 21.51 -12.75 -16.75
N LEU A 509 22.82 -12.48 -16.83
CA LEU A 509 23.56 -11.79 -15.80
C LEU A 509 23.07 -10.34 -15.62
N ARG A 510 22.87 -9.62 -16.71
CA ARG A 510 22.31 -8.25 -16.69
C ARG A 510 20.92 -8.24 -16.06
N SER A 511 20.05 -9.14 -16.48
CA SER A 511 18.70 -9.29 -15.94
C SER A 511 18.72 -9.61 -14.45
N ALA A 512 19.61 -10.50 -14.00
CA ALA A 512 19.76 -10.83 -12.59
C ALA A 512 20.31 -9.65 -11.77
N MET A 513 21.28 -8.90 -12.31
CA MET A 513 21.83 -7.70 -11.66
C MET A 513 20.73 -6.64 -11.42
N GLU A 514 19.93 -6.34 -12.44
CA GLU A 514 18.84 -5.35 -12.34
C GLU A 514 17.73 -5.84 -11.42
N SER A 515 17.34 -7.11 -11.52
CA SER A 515 16.36 -7.74 -10.65
C SER A 515 16.75 -7.61 -9.17
N VAL A 516 17.99 -7.97 -8.84
CA VAL A 516 18.51 -7.86 -7.46
C VAL A 516 18.59 -6.40 -7.04
N ALA A 517 19.16 -5.52 -7.86
CA ALA A 517 19.36 -4.12 -7.51
C ALA A 517 18.04 -3.41 -7.21
N TYR A 518 17.13 -3.41 -8.18
CA TYR A 518 15.85 -2.71 -8.05
C TYR A 518 14.92 -3.44 -7.08
N GLY A 519 14.96 -4.77 -7.07
CA GLY A 519 14.22 -5.57 -6.11
C GLY A 519 14.62 -5.28 -4.66
N CYS A 520 15.92 -5.18 -4.35
CA CYS A 520 16.40 -4.84 -3.02
C CYS A 520 15.96 -3.45 -2.56
N ILE A 521 16.07 -2.45 -3.45
CA ILE A 521 15.68 -1.07 -3.14
C ILE A 521 14.17 -1.00 -2.87
N LYS A 522 13.34 -1.58 -3.73
CA LYS A 522 11.88 -1.60 -3.56
C LYS A 522 11.45 -2.36 -2.31
N TYR A 523 12.00 -3.56 -2.13
CA TYR A 523 11.63 -4.43 -1.02
C TYR A 523 12.06 -3.88 0.34
N ALA A 524 13.21 -3.22 0.41
CA ALA A 524 13.68 -2.58 1.64
C ALA A 524 12.72 -1.49 2.13
N ASP A 525 12.05 -0.78 1.22
CA ASP A 525 11.00 0.17 1.57
C ASP A 525 9.69 -0.54 1.94
N LEU A 526 9.19 -1.39 1.04
CA LEU A 526 7.88 -2.03 1.15
C LEU A 526 7.75 -3.00 2.33
N SER A 527 8.86 -3.60 2.79
CA SER A 527 8.87 -4.51 3.94
C SER A 527 8.72 -3.82 5.30
N HIS A 528 8.87 -2.49 5.34
CA HIS A 528 8.61 -1.72 6.55
C HIS A 528 7.17 -1.18 6.55
N ASN A 529 6.59 -1.05 7.76
CA ASN A 529 5.33 -0.31 7.87
C ASN A 529 5.57 1.13 7.38
N ARG A 530 4.81 1.56 6.36
CA ARG A 530 4.99 2.86 5.72
C ARG A 530 4.95 4.06 6.66
N ASN A 531 4.20 3.95 7.76
CA ASN A 531 4.06 5.02 8.76
C ASN A 531 5.32 5.26 9.59
N HIS A 532 6.29 4.35 9.51
CA HIS A 532 7.55 4.45 10.25
C HIS A 532 8.68 4.94 9.35
N ASP A 533 9.61 5.65 9.96
CA ASP A 533 10.91 5.91 9.38
C ASP A 533 11.73 4.62 9.32
N TYR A 534 12.55 4.46 8.28
CA TYR A 534 13.46 3.33 8.22
C TYR A 534 14.88 3.75 7.82
N VAL A 535 15.86 2.95 8.21
CA VAL A 535 17.27 3.19 7.90
C VAL A 535 17.63 2.47 6.60
N PHE A 536 17.99 3.25 5.59
CA PHE A 536 18.48 2.73 4.32
C PHE A 536 19.93 2.24 4.45
N SER A 537 20.19 0.99 4.13
CA SER A 537 21.53 0.40 4.14
C SER A 537 21.67 -0.66 3.05
N PHE A 538 22.54 -0.40 2.06
CA PHE A 538 22.84 -1.38 1.03
C PHE A 538 23.39 -2.70 1.60
N ASN A 539 24.17 -2.63 2.67
CA ASN A 539 24.76 -3.81 3.30
C ASN A 539 23.69 -4.72 3.90
N LYS A 540 22.61 -4.15 4.45
CA LYS A 540 21.50 -4.92 5.01
C LYS A 540 20.59 -5.49 3.92
N MET A 541 20.21 -4.69 2.91
CA MET A 541 19.25 -5.12 1.89
C MET A 541 19.83 -6.15 0.91
N LEU A 542 21.15 -6.20 0.75
CA LEU A 542 21.87 -7.17 -0.09
C LEU A 542 22.28 -8.46 0.66
N GLN A 543 21.82 -8.64 1.89
CA GLN A 543 22.05 -9.89 2.62
C GLN A 543 21.21 -11.03 2.04
N ASP A 544 21.79 -12.22 1.97
CA ASP A 544 21.12 -13.44 1.49
C ASP A 544 20.42 -14.23 2.61
N LYS A 545 20.21 -13.62 3.76
CA LYS A 545 19.51 -14.18 4.93
C LYS A 545 18.51 -13.18 5.48
N GLY A 546 17.45 -13.70 6.12
CA GLY A 546 16.38 -12.89 6.70
C GLY A 546 15.36 -12.42 5.66
N ASN A 547 14.49 -11.49 6.06
CA ASN A 547 13.43 -10.95 5.21
C ASN A 547 14.00 -9.90 4.22
N THR A 548 14.71 -10.35 3.19
CA THR A 548 15.34 -9.51 2.16
C THR A 548 14.95 -9.97 0.76
N ALA A 549 14.97 -9.04 -0.20
CA ALA A 549 14.68 -9.39 -1.60
C ALA A 549 15.65 -10.45 -2.15
N VAL A 550 16.95 -10.39 -1.78
CA VAL A 550 17.95 -11.36 -2.22
C VAL A 550 17.58 -12.77 -1.79
N TYR A 551 17.24 -12.95 -0.51
CA TYR A 551 16.80 -14.24 0.03
C TYR A 551 15.58 -14.79 -0.72
N LEU A 552 14.60 -13.95 -0.96
CA LEU A 552 13.34 -14.32 -1.61
C LEU A 552 13.51 -14.64 -3.09
N LEU A 553 14.34 -13.87 -3.79
CA LEU A 553 14.69 -14.14 -5.20
C LEU A 553 15.48 -15.44 -5.32
N TYR A 554 16.40 -15.73 -4.40
CA TYR A 554 17.10 -17.03 -4.35
C TYR A 554 16.15 -18.17 -4.05
N ALA A 555 15.21 -18.02 -3.10
CA ALA A 555 14.20 -19.03 -2.81
C ALA A 555 13.36 -19.34 -4.07
N TYR A 556 12.89 -18.31 -4.76
CA TYR A 556 12.14 -18.47 -6.02
C TYR A 556 12.97 -19.19 -7.10
N THR A 557 14.21 -18.77 -7.32
CA THR A 557 15.12 -19.40 -8.30
C THR A 557 15.36 -20.87 -7.97
N ARG A 558 15.51 -21.21 -6.67
CA ARG A 558 15.66 -22.60 -6.18
C ARG A 558 14.42 -23.43 -6.51
N ILE A 559 13.23 -22.90 -6.26
CA ILE A 559 11.96 -23.57 -6.59
C ILE A 559 11.90 -23.86 -8.10
N CYS A 560 12.16 -22.86 -8.94
CA CYS A 560 12.19 -23.03 -10.40
C CYS A 560 13.25 -24.03 -10.87
N SER A 561 14.36 -24.19 -10.15
CA SER A 561 15.41 -25.15 -10.50
C SER A 561 15.00 -26.61 -10.27
N ILE A 562 14.10 -26.88 -9.32
CA ILE A 562 13.64 -28.24 -9.00
C ILE A 562 12.90 -28.85 -10.19
N ALA A 563 11.97 -28.15 -10.78
CA ALA A 563 11.24 -28.61 -11.98
C ALA A 563 12.18 -28.87 -13.16
N ARG A 564 13.16 -27.98 -13.36
CA ARG A 564 14.19 -28.15 -14.40
C ARG A 564 15.09 -29.37 -14.17
N MET A 565 15.52 -29.62 -12.93
CA MET A 565 16.32 -30.80 -12.58
C MET A 565 15.53 -32.10 -12.78
N ALA A 566 14.20 -32.06 -12.59
CA ALA A 566 13.33 -33.20 -12.87
C ALA A 566 13.05 -33.41 -14.36
N GLY A 567 13.52 -32.52 -15.24
CA GLY A 567 13.24 -32.58 -16.68
C GLY A 567 11.77 -32.31 -17.04
N LEU A 568 10.99 -31.69 -16.13
CA LEU A 568 9.58 -31.42 -16.31
C LEU A 568 9.34 -29.93 -16.57
N SER A 569 8.64 -29.64 -17.67
CA SER A 569 8.16 -28.28 -17.95
C SER A 569 6.82 -28.03 -17.25
N GLY A 570 6.51 -26.75 -16.95
CA GLY A 570 5.22 -26.37 -16.40
C GLY A 570 4.04 -26.80 -17.28
N THR A 571 4.23 -26.88 -18.61
CA THR A 571 3.21 -27.38 -19.55
C THR A 571 2.97 -28.89 -19.35
N GLN A 572 4.04 -29.69 -19.23
CA GLN A 572 3.93 -31.13 -18.98
C GLN A 572 3.28 -31.42 -17.63
N LEU A 573 3.60 -30.64 -16.60
CA LEU A 573 2.99 -30.75 -15.28
C LEU A 573 1.48 -30.47 -15.33
N ARG A 574 1.07 -29.39 -16.01
CA ARG A 574 -0.35 -29.05 -16.21
C ARG A 574 -1.09 -30.11 -17.02
N SER A 575 -0.50 -30.66 -18.09
CA SER A 575 -1.11 -31.76 -18.85
C SER A 575 -1.27 -33.01 -18.00
N ALA A 576 -0.25 -33.41 -17.24
CA ALA A 576 -0.30 -34.55 -16.35
C ALA A 576 -1.41 -34.41 -15.27
N LEU A 577 -1.62 -33.18 -14.77
CA LEU A 577 -2.69 -32.88 -13.83
C LEU A 577 -4.08 -32.95 -14.50
N SER A 578 -4.27 -32.27 -15.64
CA SER A 578 -5.56 -32.21 -16.36
C SER A 578 -6.02 -33.57 -16.87
N GLU A 579 -5.10 -34.46 -17.19
CA GLU A 579 -5.38 -35.84 -17.64
C GLU A 579 -5.53 -36.84 -16.47
N GLY A 580 -5.43 -36.38 -15.23
CA GLY A 580 -5.54 -37.22 -14.04
C GLY A 580 -4.37 -38.19 -13.83
N ARG A 581 -3.23 -37.97 -14.56
CA ARG A 581 -2.02 -38.80 -14.43
C ARG A 581 -1.18 -38.47 -13.21
N SER A 582 -1.38 -37.30 -12.65
CA SER A 582 -0.72 -36.82 -11.42
C SER A 582 -1.66 -36.00 -10.59
N GLN A 583 -1.44 -35.99 -9.29
CA GLN A 583 -2.21 -35.25 -8.30
C GLN A 583 -1.22 -34.47 -7.38
N LEU A 584 -1.59 -33.28 -6.95
CA LEU A 584 -0.79 -32.50 -6.00
C LEU A 584 -0.73 -33.23 -4.64
N SER A 585 0.46 -33.35 -4.06
CA SER A 585 0.65 -34.03 -2.77
C SER A 585 0.48 -33.07 -1.59
N LEU A 586 -0.38 -33.44 -0.62
CA LEU A 586 -0.60 -32.75 0.66
C LEU A 586 -0.66 -33.75 1.84
N GLU A 587 -0.06 -34.94 1.68
CA GLU A 587 -0.15 -36.02 2.66
C GLU A 587 0.76 -35.80 3.86
N HIS A 588 2.00 -35.35 3.60
CA HIS A 588 2.95 -35.07 4.66
C HIS A 588 2.61 -33.75 5.36
N GLU A 589 2.86 -33.64 6.69
CA GLU A 589 2.53 -32.44 7.47
C GLU A 589 3.23 -31.16 6.96
N LYS A 590 4.43 -31.27 6.42
CA LYS A 590 5.14 -30.13 5.82
C LYS A 590 4.57 -29.74 4.45
N GLU A 591 4.05 -30.69 3.66
CA GLU A 591 3.31 -30.41 2.43
C GLU A 591 2.02 -29.65 2.76
N TRP A 592 1.26 -30.14 3.76
CA TRP A 592 0.05 -29.50 4.20
C TRP A 592 0.30 -28.11 4.81
N LYS A 593 1.37 -27.93 5.60
CA LYS A 593 1.76 -26.62 6.13
C LYS A 593 2.00 -25.61 5.01
N LEU A 594 2.73 -26.00 3.96
CA LEU A 594 2.97 -25.17 2.79
C LEU A 594 1.66 -24.90 2.02
N GLY A 595 0.85 -25.94 1.77
CA GLY A 595 -0.45 -25.79 1.12
C GLY A 595 -1.36 -24.79 1.83
N ARG A 596 -1.47 -24.86 3.15
CA ARG A 596 -2.25 -23.89 3.95
C ARG A 596 -1.70 -22.47 3.84
N CYS A 597 -0.38 -22.32 3.84
CA CYS A 597 0.24 -21.01 3.65
C CYS A 597 -0.19 -20.42 2.31
N LEU A 598 -0.16 -21.19 1.24
CA LEU A 598 -0.55 -20.74 -0.11
C LEU A 598 -2.04 -20.41 -0.20
N LEU A 599 -2.91 -21.23 0.43
CA LEU A 599 -4.37 -21.01 0.46
C LEU A 599 -4.79 -19.71 1.15
N ARG A 600 -3.93 -19.13 2.00
CA ARG A 600 -4.17 -17.85 2.70
C ARG A 600 -3.93 -16.61 1.84
N PHE A 601 -3.47 -16.76 0.61
CA PHE A 601 -3.17 -15.62 -0.27
C PHE A 601 -4.34 -14.63 -0.40
N PRO A 602 -5.60 -15.05 -0.67
CA PRO A 602 -6.74 -14.12 -0.73
C PRO A 602 -6.99 -13.35 0.57
N GLU A 603 -6.81 -13.99 1.71
CA GLU A 603 -6.96 -13.34 3.03
C GLU A 603 -5.93 -12.24 3.26
N VAL A 604 -4.69 -12.49 2.82
CA VAL A 604 -3.62 -11.48 2.91
C VAL A 604 -3.96 -10.29 2.03
N LEU A 605 -4.46 -10.52 0.81
CA LEU A 605 -4.89 -9.45 -0.09
C LEU A 605 -6.04 -8.63 0.52
N SER A 606 -7.09 -9.28 1.02
CA SER A 606 -8.22 -8.60 1.67
C SER A 606 -7.78 -7.74 2.86
N ARG A 607 -6.78 -8.20 3.62
CA ARG A 607 -6.21 -7.44 4.73
C ARG A 607 -5.43 -6.22 4.23
N VAL A 608 -4.58 -6.40 3.22
CA VAL A 608 -3.79 -5.29 2.66
C VAL A 608 -4.66 -4.20 2.06
N VAL A 609 -5.78 -4.55 1.41
CA VAL A 609 -6.71 -3.55 0.83
C VAL A 609 -7.38 -2.67 1.90
N LYS A 610 -7.57 -3.19 3.11
CA LYS A 610 -8.21 -2.41 4.20
C LYS A 610 -7.39 -1.22 4.64
N ASP A 611 -6.07 -1.41 4.82
CA ASP A 611 -5.16 -0.40 5.37
C ASP A 611 -4.06 0.03 4.38
N LEU A 612 -4.02 -0.56 3.19
CA LEU A 612 -3.00 -0.38 2.15
C LEU A 612 -1.57 -0.62 2.69
N GLY A 613 -1.45 -1.59 3.62
CA GLY A 613 -0.22 -1.95 4.32
C GLY A 613 0.59 -3.02 3.57
N LEU A 614 1.37 -2.63 2.58
CA LEU A 614 2.12 -3.53 1.69
C LEU A 614 3.16 -4.41 2.41
N HIS A 615 3.65 -4.01 3.60
CA HIS A 615 4.55 -4.82 4.41
C HIS A 615 3.95 -6.19 4.76
N GLN A 616 2.63 -6.30 4.86
CA GLN A 616 1.95 -7.58 5.10
C GLN A 616 2.12 -8.57 3.94
N LEU A 617 2.23 -8.08 2.68
CA LEU A 617 2.58 -8.92 1.53
C LEU A 617 4.04 -9.36 1.57
N CYS A 618 4.94 -8.50 2.03
CA CYS A 618 6.35 -8.84 2.22
C CYS A 618 6.52 -9.91 3.30
N ASP A 619 5.84 -9.78 4.43
CA ASP A 619 5.84 -10.77 5.50
C ASP A 619 5.27 -12.12 5.03
N TYR A 620 4.19 -12.09 4.25
CA TYR A 620 3.59 -13.28 3.66
C TYR A 620 4.56 -13.96 2.67
N LEU A 621 5.23 -13.21 1.82
CA LEU A 621 6.21 -13.74 0.88
C LEU A 621 7.38 -14.42 1.62
N TYR A 622 7.81 -13.84 2.73
CA TYR A 622 8.82 -14.43 3.60
C TYR A 622 8.33 -15.70 4.31
N GLU A 623 7.05 -15.72 4.76
CA GLU A 623 6.41 -16.91 5.32
C GLU A 623 6.36 -18.05 4.29
N ILE A 624 6.02 -17.78 3.03
CA ILE A 624 6.05 -18.77 1.95
C ILE A 624 7.47 -19.34 1.80
N ALA A 625 8.49 -18.49 1.69
CA ALA A 625 9.87 -18.90 1.45
C ALA A 625 10.43 -19.75 2.60
N THR A 626 10.13 -19.40 3.85
CA THR A 626 10.56 -20.16 5.03
C THR A 626 9.82 -21.49 5.15
N THR A 627 8.51 -21.49 4.92
CA THR A 627 7.68 -22.71 4.94
C THR A 627 8.07 -23.66 3.81
N PHE A 628 8.40 -23.11 2.63
CA PHE A 628 8.94 -23.89 1.53
C PHE A 628 10.28 -24.55 1.90
N THR A 629 11.16 -23.85 2.59
CA THR A 629 12.43 -24.41 3.03
C THR A 629 12.21 -25.61 3.98
N GLU A 630 11.30 -25.48 4.96
CA GLU A 630 10.93 -26.59 5.84
C GLU A 630 10.36 -27.81 5.09
N PHE A 631 9.53 -27.56 4.06
CA PHE A 631 9.01 -28.60 3.18
C PHE A 631 10.13 -29.28 2.41
N TYR A 632 10.99 -28.52 1.75
CA TYR A 632 12.04 -29.05 0.90
C TYR A 632 13.07 -29.87 1.66
N ASP A 633 13.39 -29.48 2.88
CA ASP A 633 14.34 -30.20 3.74
C ASP A 633 13.77 -31.54 4.26
N SER A 634 12.44 -31.66 4.32
CA SER A 634 11.77 -32.86 4.84
C SER A 634 11.17 -33.76 3.77
N CYS A 635 10.85 -33.22 2.60
CA CYS A 635 10.09 -33.91 1.55
C CYS A 635 10.85 -33.92 0.23
N TYR A 636 11.55 -35.03 -0.04
CA TYR A 636 12.37 -35.15 -1.25
C TYR A 636 11.47 -35.09 -2.50
N CYS A 637 11.70 -34.12 -3.37
CA CYS A 637 11.05 -33.98 -4.68
C CYS A 637 11.70 -34.88 -5.72
N ILE A 638 13.02 -35.08 -5.61
CA ILE A 638 13.87 -35.91 -6.49
C ILE A 638 14.76 -36.74 -5.59
N GLU A 639 14.65 -38.06 -5.72
CA GLU A 639 15.51 -39.00 -5.05
C GLU A 639 16.63 -39.40 -6.01
N LYS A 640 17.90 -39.29 -5.56
CA LYS A 640 19.12 -39.64 -6.29
C LYS A 640 19.80 -40.81 -5.63
N ASP A 641 20.49 -41.61 -6.43
CA ASP A 641 21.35 -42.69 -5.91
C ASP A 641 22.74 -42.15 -5.47
N SER A 642 23.60 -43.06 -5.02
CA SER A 642 24.96 -42.73 -4.60
C SER A 642 25.86 -42.22 -5.73
N SER A 643 25.47 -42.44 -7.01
CA SER A 643 26.16 -41.92 -8.20
C SER A 643 25.65 -40.53 -8.62
N GLY A 644 24.58 -40.04 -7.99
CA GLY A 644 23.94 -38.78 -8.33
C GLY A 644 22.89 -38.88 -9.43
N GLU A 645 22.61 -40.10 -9.94
CA GLU A 645 21.51 -40.31 -10.93
C GLU A 645 20.14 -40.28 -10.28
N ILE A 646 19.17 -39.77 -11.05
CA ILE A 646 17.78 -39.61 -10.57
C ILE A 646 17.12 -41.00 -10.57
N GLN A 647 16.81 -41.52 -9.39
CA GLN A 647 16.05 -42.76 -9.25
C GLN A 647 14.55 -42.59 -9.27
N LYS A 648 14.06 -41.50 -8.64
CA LYS A 648 12.63 -41.26 -8.52
C LYS A 648 12.30 -39.78 -8.50
N VAL A 649 11.26 -39.41 -9.23
CA VAL A 649 10.69 -38.06 -9.27
C VAL A 649 9.30 -38.11 -8.64
N ASN A 650 9.10 -37.34 -7.56
CA ASN A 650 7.79 -37.18 -6.93
C ASN A 650 7.03 -36.04 -7.58
N THR A 651 6.26 -36.35 -8.63
CA THR A 651 5.53 -35.37 -9.42
C THR A 651 4.54 -34.56 -8.57
N GLY A 652 3.87 -35.17 -7.58
CA GLY A 652 2.94 -34.48 -6.69
C GLY A 652 3.61 -33.38 -5.86
N ARG A 653 4.85 -33.58 -5.42
CA ARG A 653 5.67 -32.57 -4.71
C ARG A 653 6.19 -31.50 -5.67
N ILE A 654 6.50 -31.86 -6.90
CA ILE A 654 6.92 -30.88 -7.92
C ILE A 654 5.73 -29.97 -8.30
N LEU A 655 4.51 -30.52 -8.37
CA LEU A 655 3.30 -29.71 -8.55
C LEU A 655 3.14 -28.68 -7.41
N LEU A 656 3.43 -29.06 -6.16
CA LEU A 656 3.43 -28.13 -5.02
C LEU A 656 4.51 -27.07 -5.14
N CYS A 657 5.70 -27.41 -5.62
CA CYS A 657 6.74 -26.43 -5.94
C CYS A 657 6.27 -25.44 -7.00
N GLU A 658 5.62 -25.90 -8.08
CA GLU A 658 5.13 -25.05 -9.16
C GLU A 658 4.06 -24.07 -8.69
N VAL A 659 3.08 -24.53 -7.88
CA VAL A 659 2.09 -23.63 -7.26
C VAL A 659 2.77 -22.58 -6.40
N THR A 660 3.78 -22.99 -5.60
CA THR A 660 4.54 -22.07 -4.76
C THR A 660 5.22 -21.00 -5.61
N ALA A 661 5.84 -21.38 -6.72
CA ALA A 661 6.46 -20.45 -7.65
C ALA A 661 5.44 -19.47 -8.26
N LEU A 662 4.25 -19.97 -8.66
CA LEU A 662 3.18 -19.14 -9.23
C LEU A 662 2.68 -18.09 -8.21
N VAL A 663 2.42 -18.49 -6.97
CA VAL A 663 1.97 -17.55 -5.92
C VAL A 663 3.06 -16.55 -5.59
N MET A 664 4.32 -16.98 -5.41
CA MET A 664 5.45 -16.07 -5.18
C MET A 664 5.62 -15.07 -6.33
N ALA A 665 5.54 -15.54 -7.58
CA ALA A 665 5.64 -14.69 -8.77
C ALA A 665 4.54 -13.62 -8.78
N LYS A 666 3.31 -13.96 -8.39
CA LYS A 666 2.20 -13.01 -8.29
C LYS A 666 2.43 -11.97 -7.19
N VAL A 667 2.93 -12.38 -6.03
CA VAL A 667 3.29 -11.42 -4.96
C VAL A 667 4.44 -10.51 -5.40
N PHE A 668 5.47 -11.03 -6.07
CA PHE A 668 6.53 -10.21 -6.66
C PHE A 668 5.98 -9.20 -7.68
N ASP A 669 5.06 -9.63 -8.55
CA ASP A 669 4.41 -8.77 -9.54
C ASP A 669 3.66 -7.60 -8.86
N ILE A 670 2.86 -7.87 -7.82
CA ILE A 670 2.15 -6.84 -7.04
C ILE A 670 3.14 -5.87 -6.36
N LEU A 671 4.24 -6.36 -5.82
CA LEU A 671 5.29 -5.55 -5.21
C LEU A 671 6.19 -4.84 -6.25
N GLY A 672 5.97 -5.07 -7.55
CA GLY A 672 6.76 -4.49 -8.63
C GLY A 672 8.19 -5.01 -8.72
N LEU A 673 8.44 -6.21 -8.18
CA LEU A 673 9.71 -6.92 -8.30
C LEU A 673 9.69 -7.84 -9.53
N LYS A 674 10.85 -8.03 -10.16
CA LYS A 674 10.98 -8.92 -11.33
C LYS A 674 11.83 -10.12 -10.95
N PRO A 675 11.26 -11.27 -10.56
CA PRO A 675 12.04 -12.44 -10.28
C PRO A 675 12.63 -13.03 -11.58
N VAL A 676 13.78 -13.66 -11.45
CA VAL A 676 14.45 -14.35 -12.56
C VAL A 676 14.50 -15.86 -12.27
N PRO A 677 14.31 -16.72 -13.30
CA PRO A 677 14.30 -18.17 -13.09
C PRO A 677 15.69 -18.75 -12.82
N LYS A 678 16.76 -18.01 -13.13
CA LYS A 678 18.15 -18.34 -12.86
C LYS A 678 18.84 -17.14 -12.21
N MET A 679 19.63 -17.41 -11.20
CA MET A 679 20.43 -16.38 -10.53
C MET A 679 21.68 -16.98 -9.86
#